data_377ac500112c4aa3f8d71eb4f7a8a23e
#
_entry.id   377ac500112c4aa3f8d71eb4f7a8a23e
#
_cell.length_a   1.000
_cell.length_b   1.000
_cell.length_c   1.000
_cell.angle_alpha   90.00
_cell.angle_beta   90.00
_cell.angle_gamma   90.00
#
_symmetry.space_group_name_H-M   'P 1'
#
loop_
_entity.id
_entity.type
_entity.pdbx_description
1 polymer ?
#
loop_
_entity_poly.entity_id
_entity_poly.type
_entity_poly.pdbx_seq_one_letter_code
_entity_poly.pdbx_strand_id
1 'polypeptide(L)'
;MCIRDRHLPLFESIDEVEYAIAARKIGYHDWIRLHNPDYGKKPSEVVYGDVTKKVIVTTAGRVRFNEIWPRELGYINRNVGKKQMGDIIWRCYQTVGKERTVQTLDALKNLGFKEATRSGCSIGIVDMVVPSQKKTEIEKAYAELDKVTKQYKNGIITDGERYQKVVDIWTQTTDVIQAALYRKLEHNEGSKMASPLFMMVDSGARGNKAQIKQLSGMRGLMAKPSGEIIERPITANFREGLSVLEYFISTHGARKGLADTALKTADSGYMTRKLVDVAQDVIVYADDCGTNNGITVHAIYDGDEEVASLSSRIYGRVSCERIVDPVSGEIIVDINDLINEKQAEQLEKIGIEQLKIRSVLTCELKKGCCAKCYGLNLATGQEVKIGEAVGIIAAQSIGEPGTQLTMRTFHVGGTATTAFKQPIVKAKNDGRVIYTEDLRTVENVDGNFVVLNKNCSVRIENEQGRELESYQPVIGTILYVPNGGSIKKDETLATWDPYNVPVIAEKGGMVEFKDMIVGITVSKETDRETGTSTLVVMEHKQELHPQVVIRDVKTREVLAHHAIPAGANLTVKDGETISAGTMVAKTPRKVAKTKDITGGLPRVAELFEARKPKDACTIARVEGIVRLSSKNTSRGKKVITIETPTGELVDHLVPMNKHVIVHEDDHVHMGDQLTEGPVSPEEILDVCGKERLQEHLVNEVQEVYRLQGVEINDKHVEIIVRQMLRKVVITEPGNTEFLWGDQVDKTTFDRINEQTIAQGGQPAAAKPVLLGITKASLETESFISAASFQDTTRVLTEASTLGKTDTLEGFKENVIMGHLIPAGTGFSRYSKIEVDPAEGAEEIVLAGEDDEMDSIEEVLNDTINFDNER
;
A
#
# COMPACT_ATOMS: atom_id res chain seq x y z
N MET A 1 6.38 -41.16 -12.84
CA MET A 1 7.82 -41.37 -12.58
C MET A 1 8.53 -41.37 -13.92
N CYS A 2 9.28 -40.31 -14.22
CA CYS A 2 10.01 -40.20 -15.48
C CYS A 2 11.11 -41.26 -15.59
N ILE A 3 11.46 -41.66 -16.82
CA ILE A 3 12.52 -42.68 -17.06
C ILE A 3 13.86 -42.26 -16.41
N ARG A 4 14.15 -40.97 -16.33
CA ARG A 4 15.32 -40.40 -15.63
C ARG A 4 15.36 -40.71 -14.12
N ASP A 5 14.24 -40.84 -13.46
CA ASP A 5 14.15 -41.04 -12.02
C ASP A 5 14.53 -42.45 -11.58
N ARG A 6 14.50 -43.43 -12.49
CA ARG A 6 14.83 -44.84 -12.19
C ARG A 6 16.33 -45.11 -12.02
N HIS A 7 17.18 -44.21 -12.53
CA HIS A 7 18.66 -44.37 -12.45
C HIS A 7 19.26 -43.64 -11.23
N LEU A 8 18.44 -42.95 -10.42
CA LEU A 8 18.93 -42.26 -9.22
C LEU A 8 19.20 -43.28 -8.10
N PRO A 9 20.27 -43.08 -7.31
CA PRO A 9 20.56 -43.93 -6.17
C PRO A 9 19.42 -43.89 -5.15
N LEU A 10 19.07 -45.07 -4.61
CA LEU A 10 18.02 -45.24 -3.59
C LEU A 10 18.68 -45.44 -2.24
N PHE A 11 18.20 -44.66 -1.25
CA PHE A 11 18.62 -44.76 0.15
C PHE A 11 17.43 -45.10 1.03
N GLU A 12 17.67 -45.93 2.06
CA GLU A 12 16.62 -46.37 2.98
C GLU A 12 16.43 -45.39 4.13
N SER A 13 17.53 -44.77 4.60
CA SER A 13 17.51 -43.88 5.79
C SER A 13 18.22 -42.55 5.50
N ILE A 14 17.98 -41.58 6.39
CA ILE A 14 18.64 -40.26 6.37
C ILE A 14 20.15 -40.48 6.71
N ASP A 15 20.45 -41.34 7.66
CA ASP A 15 21.83 -41.65 8.09
C ASP A 15 22.67 -42.22 6.94
N GLU A 16 22.09 -43.05 6.08
CA GLU A 16 22.75 -43.60 4.91
C GLU A 16 23.13 -42.51 3.90
N VAL A 17 22.26 -41.52 3.73
CA VAL A 17 22.53 -40.34 2.89
C VAL A 17 23.68 -39.52 3.46
N GLU A 18 23.70 -39.30 4.78
CA GLU A 18 24.78 -38.58 5.45
C GLU A 18 26.13 -39.32 5.33
N TYR A 19 26.12 -40.62 5.46
CA TYR A 19 27.32 -41.44 5.25
C TYR A 19 27.85 -41.36 3.83
N ALA A 20 26.94 -41.36 2.85
CA ALA A 20 27.30 -41.20 1.44
C ALA A 20 27.86 -39.79 1.12
N ILE A 21 27.35 -38.75 1.76
CA ILE A 21 27.87 -37.37 1.71
C ILE A 21 29.29 -37.31 2.31
N ALA A 22 29.46 -37.86 3.52
CA ALA A 22 30.75 -37.90 4.21
C ALA A 22 31.80 -38.67 3.40
N ALA A 23 31.40 -39.77 2.76
CA ALA A 23 32.24 -40.56 1.88
C ALA A 23 32.48 -39.90 0.51
N ARG A 24 31.94 -38.69 0.25
CA ARG A 24 32.04 -37.94 -1.03
C ARG A 24 31.52 -38.69 -2.26
N LYS A 25 30.60 -39.64 -2.09
CA LYS A 25 29.94 -40.38 -3.17
C LYS A 25 28.84 -39.58 -3.83
N ILE A 26 28.21 -38.74 -3.07
CA ILE A 26 27.13 -37.81 -3.53
C ILE A 26 27.40 -36.39 -3.03
N GLY A 27 27.03 -35.42 -3.86
CA GLY A 27 27.05 -33.99 -3.48
C GLY A 27 25.70 -33.51 -2.96
N TYR A 28 25.66 -32.37 -2.30
CA TYR A 28 24.43 -31.78 -1.75
C TYR A 28 23.36 -31.48 -2.81
N HIS A 29 23.76 -31.21 -4.04
CA HIS A 29 22.85 -30.89 -5.17
C HIS A 29 22.45 -32.11 -5.99
N ASP A 30 23.02 -33.30 -5.71
CA ASP A 30 22.67 -34.50 -6.45
C ASP A 30 21.27 -34.99 -6.08
N TRP A 31 20.53 -35.38 -7.12
CA TRP A 31 19.20 -35.96 -6.96
C TRP A 31 19.33 -37.41 -6.51
N ILE A 32 18.53 -37.76 -5.51
CA ILE A 32 18.47 -39.09 -4.91
C ILE A 32 17.02 -39.55 -4.74
N ARG A 33 16.83 -40.82 -4.57
CA ARG A 33 15.58 -41.40 -4.10
C ARG A 33 15.75 -41.78 -2.63
N LEU A 34 14.77 -41.39 -1.82
CA LEU A 34 14.75 -41.70 -0.39
C LEU A 34 13.44 -42.39 -0.04
N HIS A 35 13.49 -43.41 0.80
CA HIS A 35 12.29 -43.91 1.44
C HIS A 35 11.64 -42.78 2.25
N ASN A 36 10.35 -42.56 2.00
CA ASN A 36 9.66 -41.44 2.60
C ASN A 36 9.43 -41.67 4.10
N PRO A 37 10.00 -40.84 4.99
CA PRO A 37 9.82 -40.97 6.41
C PRO A 37 8.38 -40.74 6.91
N ASP A 38 7.53 -40.10 6.05
CA ASP A 38 6.13 -39.80 6.36
C ASP A 38 5.13 -40.77 5.72
N TYR A 39 5.62 -41.79 5.03
CA TYR A 39 4.73 -42.77 4.39
C TYR A 39 3.89 -43.52 5.42
N GLY A 40 2.57 -43.54 5.20
CA GLY A 40 1.61 -44.23 6.07
C GLY A 40 1.19 -43.47 7.34
N LYS A 41 1.68 -42.27 7.57
CA LYS A 41 1.11 -41.34 8.57
C LYS A 41 -0.23 -40.80 8.12
N LYS A 42 -1.06 -40.33 9.05
CA LYS A 42 -2.31 -39.64 8.70
C LYS A 42 -2.00 -38.23 8.19
N PRO A 43 -2.74 -37.72 7.21
CA PRO A 43 -2.57 -36.34 6.72
C PRO A 43 -2.70 -35.27 7.80
N SER A 44 -3.40 -35.57 8.92
CA SER A 44 -3.56 -34.68 10.06
C SER A 44 -2.35 -34.64 11.00
N GLU A 45 -1.43 -35.60 10.87
CA GLU A 45 -0.27 -35.73 11.75
C GLU A 45 0.97 -34.99 11.22
N VAL A 46 0.96 -34.56 9.97
CA VAL A 46 2.09 -33.85 9.32
C VAL A 46 1.60 -32.61 8.59
N VAL A 47 2.35 -31.52 8.72
CA VAL A 47 2.03 -30.24 8.06
C VAL A 47 2.55 -30.23 6.62
N TYR A 48 3.77 -30.72 6.44
CA TYR A 48 4.43 -30.87 5.14
C TYR A 48 4.71 -32.35 4.91
N GLY A 49 4.79 -32.77 3.67
CA GLY A 49 5.11 -34.14 3.35
C GLY A 49 4.00 -34.86 2.60
N ASP A 50 4.41 -35.78 1.76
CA ASP A 50 3.49 -36.59 0.92
C ASP A 50 3.35 -37.95 1.57
N VAL A 51 2.29 -38.15 2.34
CA VAL A 51 2.03 -39.41 3.07
C VAL A 51 1.64 -40.58 2.16
N THR A 52 1.39 -40.33 0.86
CA THR A 52 0.91 -41.33 -0.10
C THR A 52 2.03 -42.07 -0.82
N LYS A 53 3.18 -41.44 -1.01
CA LYS A 53 4.30 -42.01 -1.78
C LYS A 53 5.27 -42.72 -0.89
N LYS A 54 5.56 -44.00 -1.20
CA LYS A 54 6.56 -44.82 -0.49
C LYS A 54 8.00 -44.32 -0.70
N VAL A 55 8.31 -43.79 -1.90
CA VAL A 55 9.64 -43.27 -2.26
C VAL A 55 9.46 -41.86 -2.81
N ILE A 56 10.24 -40.93 -2.30
CA ILE A 56 10.31 -39.54 -2.76
C ILE A 56 11.61 -39.29 -3.52
N VAL A 57 11.56 -38.43 -4.52
CA VAL A 57 12.74 -37.91 -5.22
C VAL A 57 13.10 -36.58 -4.59
N THR A 58 14.31 -36.47 -4.07
CA THR A 58 14.79 -35.31 -3.32
C THR A 58 16.27 -35.06 -3.60
N THR A 59 16.86 -34.07 -2.98
CA THR A 59 18.32 -33.82 -3.04
C THR A 59 18.94 -34.11 -1.68
N ALA A 60 20.23 -34.49 -1.69
CA ALA A 60 20.96 -34.77 -0.45
C ALA A 60 20.98 -33.55 0.50
N GLY A 61 21.04 -32.33 -0.03
CA GLY A 61 20.95 -31.09 0.77
C GLY A 61 19.61 -30.91 1.45
N ARG A 62 18.48 -31.30 0.82
CA ARG A 62 17.16 -31.26 1.47
C ARG A 62 17.04 -32.25 2.61
N VAL A 63 17.66 -33.41 2.47
CA VAL A 63 17.71 -34.39 3.56
C VAL A 63 18.40 -33.79 4.77
N ARG A 64 19.57 -33.18 4.58
CA ARG A 64 20.32 -32.49 5.64
C ARG A 64 19.54 -31.33 6.27
N PHE A 65 18.78 -30.59 5.46
CA PHE A 65 17.91 -29.53 5.96
C PHE A 65 16.76 -30.06 6.81
N ASN A 66 16.16 -31.20 6.42
CA ASN A 66 15.04 -31.79 7.16
C ASN A 66 15.44 -32.46 8.49
N GLU A 67 16.71 -32.76 8.71
CA GLU A 67 17.21 -33.32 9.95
C GLU A 67 16.98 -32.39 11.16
N ILE A 68 16.96 -31.09 10.94
CA ILE A 68 16.82 -30.09 12.02
C ILE A 68 15.38 -29.95 12.48
N TRP A 69 14.43 -30.12 11.54
CA TRP A 69 13.02 -29.85 11.83
C TRP A 69 12.37 -30.96 12.65
N PRO A 70 11.44 -30.59 13.56
CA PRO A 70 10.66 -31.57 14.31
C PRO A 70 9.88 -32.50 13.36
N ARG A 71 9.79 -33.78 13.73
CA ARG A 71 9.12 -34.82 12.93
C ARG A 71 7.63 -34.57 12.72
N GLU A 72 7.02 -33.79 13.58
CA GLU A 72 5.62 -33.36 13.52
C GLU A 72 5.34 -32.43 12.32
N LEU A 73 6.34 -31.71 11.82
CA LEU A 73 6.21 -30.88 10.61
C LEU A 73 6.16 -31.70 9.31
N GLY A 74 6.74 -32.93 9.32
CA GLY A 74 6.89 -33.76 8.13
C GLY A 74 8.04 -33.33 7.23
N TYR A 75 8.23 -34.06 6.12
CA TYR A 75 9.37 -33.87 5.21
C TYR A 75 9.13 -32.74 4.20
N ILE A 76 9.95 -31.68 4.27
CA ILE A 76 9.86 -30.50 3.41
C ILE A 76 10.65 -30.77 2.11
N ASN A 77 9.97 -31.07 1.00
CA ASN A 77 10.56 -31.39 -0.30
C ASN A 77 10.32 -30.30 -1.34
N ARG A 78 10.64 -29.06 -1.01
CA ARG A 78 10.53 -27.90 -1.91
C ARG A 78 11.73 -26.97 -1.77
N ASN A 79 11.88 -26.05 -2.73
CA ASN A 79 12.86 -24.97 -2.58
C ASN A 79 12.33 -23.99 -1.51
N VAL A 80 13.24 -23.61 -0.62
CA VAL A 80 12.91 -22.73 0.52
C VAL A 80 13.71 -21.45 0.39
N GLY A 81 13.03 -20.35 0.05
CA GLY A 81 13.58 -19.01 0.10
C GLY A 81 13.22 -18.31 1.42
N LYS A 82 13.54 -17.02 1.50
CA LYS A 82 13.34 -16.22 2.74
C LYS A 82 11.86 -16.22 3.20
N LYS A 83 10.91 -16.03 2.28
CA LYS A 83 9.48 -15.98 2.61
C LYS A 83 8.97 -17.35 3.10
N GLN A 84 9.30 -18.41 2.36
CA GLN A 84 8.91 -19.77 2.72
C GLN A 84 9.55 -20.23 4.05
N MET A 85 10.75 -19.74 4.38
CA MET A 85 11.38 -20.01 5.68
C MET A 85 10.58 -19.40 6.83
N GLY A 86 10.08 -18.18 6.67
CA GLY A 86 9.18 -17.54 7.63
C GLY A 86 7.93 -18.39 7.90
N ASP A 87 7.27 -18.88 6.84
CA ASP A 87 6.09 -19.75 6.95
C ASP A 87 6.39 -21.06 7.69
N ILE A 88 7.53 -21.68 7.39
CA ILE A 88 7.94 -22.93 8.06
C ILE A 88 8.19 -22.70 9.55
N ILE A 89 8.87 -21.61 9.91
CA ILE A 89 9.14 -21.25 11.31
C ILE A 89 7.84 -20.99 12.06
N TRP A 90 6.92 -20.26 11.44
CA TRP A 90 5.61 -19.96 12.02
C TRP A 90 4.80 -21.24 12.28
N ARG A 91 4.74 -22.14 11.29
CA ARG A 91 4.06 -23.43 11.46
C ARG A 91 4.74 -24.33 12.47
N CYS A 92 6.08 -24.27 12.56
CA CYS A 92 6.83 -24.94 13.62
C CYS A 92 6.39 -24.44 14.99
N TYR A 93 6.32 -23.12 15.18
CA TYR A 93 5.86 -22.52 16.43
C TYR A 93 4.44 -22.95 16.80
N GLN A 94 3.52 -22.97 15.85
CA GLN A 94 2.15 -23.44 16.10
C GLN A 94 2.04 -24.91 16.46
N THR A 95 2.93 -25.76 15.90
CA THR A 95 2.85 -27.22 16.08
C THR A 95 3.55 -27.70 17.34
N VAL A 96 4.77 -27.21 17.61
CA VAL A 96 5.62 -27.73 18.68
C VAL A 96 5.84 -26.77 19.85
N GLY A 97 5.35 -25.54 19.77
CA GLY A 97 5.44 -24.53 20.81
C GLY A 97 6.79 -23.80 20.84
N LYS A 98 6.92 -22.84 21.80
CA LYS A 98 8.02 -21.88 21.87
C LYS A 98 9.39 -22.53 22.09
N GLU A 99 9.52 -23.40 23.09
CA GLU A 99 10.82 -23.92 23.52
C GLU A 99 11.52 -24.76 22.43
N ARG A 100 10.78 -25.71 21.84
CA ARG A 100 11.32 -26.56 20.77
C ARG A 100 11.59 -25.75 19.49
N THR A 101 10.80 -24.73 19.21
CA THR A 101 11.07 -23.82 18.08
C THR A 101 12.37 -23.05 18.25
N VAL A 102 12.68 -22.56 19.47
CA VAL A 102 13.96 -21.88 19.76
C VAL A 102 15.14 -22.83 19.53
N GLN A 103 15.05 -24.07 20.03
CA GLN A 103 16.08 -25.07 19.79
C GLN A 103 16.29 -25.37 18.29
N THR A 104 15.19 -25.47 17.54
CA THR A 104 15.22 -25.66 16.08
C THR A 104 15.87 -24.48 15.37
N LEU A 105 15.57 -23.24 15.78
CA LEU A 105 16.19 -22.04 15.22
C LEU A 105 17.68 -21.95 15.50
N ASP A 106 18.12 -22.34 16.68
CA ASP A 106 19.56 -22.45 17.01
C ASP A 106 20.27 -23.52 16.17
N ALA A 107 19.64 -24.68 15.97
CA ALA A 107 20.15 -25.72 15.10
C ALA A 107 20.23 -25.26 13.64
N LEU A 108 19.19 -24.54 13.14
CA LEU A 108 19.14 -23.95 11.80
C LEU A 108 20.26 -22.92 11.60
N LYS A 109 20.46 -22.02 12.57
CA LYS A 109 21.55 -21.03 12.58
C LYS A 109 22.91 -21.73 12.48
N ASN A 110 23.15 -22.73 13.32
CA ASN A 110 24.39 -23.46 13.36
C ASN A 110 24.66 -24.25 12.07
N LEU A 111 23.62 -24.89 11.49
CA LEU A 111 23.73 -25.54 10.20
C LEU A 111 24.08 -24.52 9.11
N GLY A 112 23.38 -23.39 9.07
CA GLY A 112 23.60 -22.32 8.10
C GLY A 112 25.04 -21.82 8.12
N PHE A 113 25.60 -21.52 9.30
CA PHE A 113 27.01 -21.11 9.44
C PHE A 113 27.99 -22.20 9.03
N LYS A 114 27.75 -23.45 9.44
CA LYS A 114 28.59 -24.58 9.10
C LYS A 114 28.64 -24.80 7.58
N GLU A 115 27.49 -24.88 6.93
CA GLU A 115 27.43 -25.15 5.49
C GLU A 115 27.88 -23.94 4.64
N ALA A 116 27.61 -22.70 5.09
CA ALA A 116 28.13 -21.50 4.44
C ALA A 116 29.67 -21.47 4.47
N THR A 117 30.28 -21.81 5.62
CA THR A 117 31.75 -21.93 5.74
C THR A 117 32.31 -23.02 4.84
N ARG A 118 31.66 -24.20 4.80
CA ARG A 118 32.10 -25.34 3.97
C ARG A 118 31.95 -25.09 2.47
N SER A 119 30.90 -24.36 2.05
CA SER A 119 30.63 -24.06 0.65
C SER A 119 31.71 -23.18 0.04
N GLY A 120 32.35 -22.31 0.81
CA GLY A 120 33.31 -21.33 0.31
C GLY A 120 32.73 -20.44 -0.80
N CYS A 121 31.42 -20.17 -0.76
CA CYS A 121 30.71 -19.45 -1.83
C CYS A 121 31.28 -18.04 -1.98
N SER A 122 31.82 -17.74 -3.16
CA SER A 122 32.45 -16.48 -3.51
C SER A 122 31.89 -15.96 -4.82
N ILE A 123 31.91 -14.65 -5.02
CA ILE A 123 31.48 -13.98 -6.24
C ILE A 123 32.66 -13.32 -6.90
N GLY A 124 32.89 -13.62 -8.16
CA GLY A 124 33.87 -12.98 -9.01
C GLY A 124 33.22 -12.24 -10.19
N ILE A 125 34.01 -11.45 -10.92
CA ILE A 125 33.55 -10.78 -12.14
C ILE A 125 33.11 -11.81 -13.20
N VAL A 126 33.68 -13.01 -13.18
CA VAL A 126 33.37 -14.11 -14.12
C VAL A 126 31.93 -14.61 -13.93
N ASP A 127 31.42 -14.61 -12.71
CA ASP A 127 30.04 -15.05 -12.38
C ASP A 127 28.95 -14.08 -12.87
N MET A 128 29.35 -12.87 -13.24
CA MET A 128 28.45 -11.85 -13.79
C MET A 128 28.27 -12.07 -15.30
N VAL A 129 27.50 -13.05 -15.70
CA VAL A 129 27.33 -13.43 -17.11
C VAL A 129 26.40 -12.46 -17.84
N VAL A 130 26.85 -11.92 -18.97
CA VAL A 130 26.01 -11.08 -19.85
C VAL A 130 25.17 -11.96 -20.77
N PRO A 131 23.85 -11.74 -20.88
CA PRO A 131 22.99 -12.52 -21.79
C PRO A 131 23.35 -12.25 -23.24
N SER A 132 23.48 -13.32 -24.08
CA SER A 132 23.74 -13.18 -25.50
C SER A 132 22.63 -12.45 -26.25
N GLN A 133 21.42 -12.58 -25.81
CA GLN A 133 20.23 -11.93 -26.38
C GLN A 133 20.20 -10.40 -26.18
N LYS A 134 21.04 -9.83 -25.29
CA LYS A 134 21.08 -8.40 -25.00
C LYS A 134 21.21 -7.54 -26.27
N LYS A 135 22.12 -7.87 -27.16
CA LYS A 135 22.38 -7.09 -28.38
C LYS A 135 21.18 -7.09 -29.31
N THR A 136 20.60 -8.28 -29.54
CA THR A 136 19.42 -8.42 -30.41
C THR A 136 18.19 -7.71 -29.90
N GLU A 137 17.95 -7.71 -28.57
CA GLU A 137 16.81 -7.00 -27.98
C GLU A 137 17.01 -5.48 -28.04
N ILE A 138 18.23 -4.99 -27.84
CA ILE A 138 18.57 -3.56 -28.00
C ILE A 138 18.36 -3.10 -29.44
N GLU A 139 18.78 -3.90 -30.44
CA GLU A 139 18.59 -3.60 -31.87
C GLU A 139 17.10 -3.56 -32.24
N LYS A 140 16.27 -4.46 -31.70
CA LYS A 140 14.81 -4.41 -31.86
C LYS A 140 14.22 -3.14 -31.28
N ALA A 141 14.65 -2.76 -30.07
CA ALA A 141 14.18 -1.53 -29.43
C ALA A 141 14.53 -0.29 -30.27
N TYR A 142 15.72 -0.19 -30.83
CA TYR A 142 16.07 0.90 -31.74
C TYR A 142 15.21 0.90 -33.02
N ALA A 143 14.89 -0.25 -33.57
CA ALA A 143 14.01 -0.34 -34.74
C ALA A 143 12.57 0.11 -34.43
N GLU A 144 12.07 -0.16 -33.22
CA GLU A 144 10.78 0.35 -32.76
C GLU A 144 10.80 1.85 -32.50
N LEU A 145 11.87 2.37 -31.91
CA LEU A 145 12.09 3.80 -31.72
C LEU A 145 12.10 4.57 -33.05
N ASP A 146 12.72 4.00 -34.07
CA ASP A 146 12.72 4.60 -35.42
C ASP A 146 11.30 4.68 -36.00
N LYS A 147 10.44 3.69 -35.77
CA LYS A 147 9.02 3.73 -36.15
C LYS A 147 8.27 4.83 -35.40
N VAL A 148 8.45 4.93 -34.08
CA VAL A 148 7.81 5.98 -33.26
C VAL A 148 8.29 7.37 -33.69
N THR A 149 9.58 7.53 -33.97
CA THR A 149 10.16 8.79 -34.47
C THR A 149 9.59 9.17 -35.85
N LYS A 150 9.37 8.19 -36.75
CA LYS A 150 8.71 8.43 -38.03
C LYS A 150 7.24 8.83 -37.86
N GLN A 151 6.51 8.20 -36.93
CA GLN A 151 5.12 8.58 -36.61
C GLN A 151 5.05 10.03 -36.07
N TYR A 152 6.01 10.42 -35.23
CA TYR A 152 6.12 11.79 -34.75
C TYR A 152 6.41 12.78 -35.90
N LYS A 153 7.41 12.49 -36.73
CA LYS A 153 7.75 13.32 -37.92
C LYS A 153 6.59 13.47 -38.92
N ASN A 154 5.75 12.45 -38.99
CA ASN A 154 4.54 12.49 -39.83
C ASN A 154 3.37 13.21 -39.13
N GLY A 155 3.53 13.69 -37.89
CA GLY A 155 2.48 14.42 -37.16
C GLY A 155 1.33 13.54 -36.65
N ILE A 156 1.51 12.21 -36.61
CA ILE A 156 0.49 11.26 -36.14
C ILE A 156 0.38 11.28 -34.61
N ILE A 157 1.53 11.49 -33.94
CA ILE A 157 1.65 11.51 -32.48
C ILE A 157 2.25 12.83 -32.00
N THR A 158 1.89 13.25 -30.79
CA THR A 158 2.43 14.45 -30.11
C THR A 158 3.82 14.15 -29.50
N ASP A 159 4.59 15.18 -29.14
CA ASP A 159 5.90 15.02 -28.48
C ASP A 159 5.74 14.31 -27.12
N GLY A 160 4.70 14.62 -26.34
CA GLY A 160 4.41 13.94 -25.08
C GLY A 160 4.13 12.44 -25.27
N GLU A 161 3.35 12.07 -26.27
CA GLU A 161 3.10 10.66 -26.64
C GLU A 161 4.37 9.95 -27.10
N ARG A 162 5.19 10.64 -27.90
CA ARG A 162 6.50 10.14 -28.34
C ARG A 162 7.40 9.82 -27.13
N TYR A 163 7.54 10.81 -26.22
CA TYR A 163 8.34 10.65 -25.00
C TYR A 163 7.88 9.45 -24.18
N GLN A 164 6.58 9.31 -23.96
CA GLN A 164 6.04 8.21 -23.17
C GLN A 164 6.28 6.85 -23.83
N LYS A 165 6.03 6.73 -25.15
CA LYS A 165 6.32 5.50 -25.91
C LYS A 165 7.79 5.13 -25.87
N VAL A 166 8.70 6.11 -25.93
CA VAL A 166 10.15 5.88 -25.79
C VAL A 166 10.50 5.29 -24.42
N VAL A 167 9.92 5.86 -23.35
CA VAL A 167 10.11 5.36 -21.97
C VAL A 167 9.61 3.93 -21.84
N ASP A 168 8.44 3.61 -22.40
CA ASP A 168 7.83 2.29 -22.32
C ASP A 168 8.65 1.23 -23.08
N ILE A 169 9.09 1.54 -24.30
CA ILE A 169 9.94 0.62 -25.10
C ILE A 169 11.20 0.26 -24.33
N TRP A 170 11.87 1.25 -23.71
CA TRP A 170 13.09 0.98 -22.96
C TRP A 170 12.82 0.24 -21.65
N THR A 171 11.70 0.50 -20.99
CA THR A 171 11.29 -0.23 -19.77
C THR A 171 11.03 -1.70 -20.10
N GLN A 172 10.23 -1.99 -21.14
CA GLN A 172 9.98 -3.36 -21.60
C GLN A 172 11.26 -4.07 -22.01
N THR A 173 12.11 -3.42 -22.80
CA THR A 173 13.40 -3.98 -23.22
C THR A 173 14.27 -4.34 -22.02
N THR A 174 14.29 -3.47 -21.02
CA THR A 174 15.05 -3.68 -19.78
C THR A 174 14.54 -4.90 -19.01
N ASP A 175 13.22 -5.10 -18.95
CA ASP A 175 12.61 -6.23 -18.25
C ASP A 175 12.82 -7.56 -19.01
N VAL A 176 12.75 -7.54 -20.35
CA VAL A 176 13.07 -8.72 -21.18
C VAL A 176 14.52 -9.15 -20.98
N ILE A 177 15.46 -8.18 -20.97
CA ILE A 177 16.89 -8.46 -20.72
C ILE A 177 17.09 -9.00 -19.29
N GLN A 178 16.38 -8.46 -18.29
CA GLN A 178 16.41 -8.95 -16.91
C GLN A 178 15.93 -10.41 -16.82
N ALA A 179 14.83 -10.74 -17.47
CA ALA A 179 14.29 -12.10 -17.49
C ALA A 179 15.25 -13.09 -18.19
N ALA A 180 15.84 -12.69 -19.32
CA ALA A 180 16.82 -13.49 -20.02
C ALA A 180 18.10 -13.71 -19.19
N LEU A 181 18.57 -12.68 -18.47
CA LEU A 181 19.70 -12.76 -17.56
C LEU A 181 19.42 -13.75 -16.42
N TYR A 182 18.24 -13.67 -15.81
CA TYR A 182 17.89 -14.52 -14.67
C TYR A 182 17.82 -15.99 -15.07
N ARG A 183 17.21 -16.31 -16.24
CA ARG A 183 17.20 -17.68 -16.80
C ARG A 183 18.61 -18.21 -17.07
N LYS A 184 19.51 -17.37 -17.56
CA LYS A 184 20.90 -17.77 -17.84
C LYS A 184 21.71 -18.02 -16.57
N LEU A 185 21.45 -17.28 -15.49
CA LEU A 185 22.08 -17.49 -14.19
C LEU A 185 21.55 -18.75 -13.49
N GLU A 186 20.28 -19.08 -13.68
CA GLU A 186 19.66 -20.31 -13.18
C GLU A 186 20.23 -21.55 -13.89
N HIS A 187 20.38 -21.49 -15.21
CA HIS A 187 20.91 -22.57 -16.04
C HIS A 187 22.35 -22.28 -16.46
N ASN A 188 23.30 -22.56 -15.55
CA ASN A 188 24.72 -22.36 -15.85
C ASN A 188 25.23 -23.43 -16.83
N GLU A 189 25.48 -23.01 -18.07
CA GLU A 189 26.00 -23.90 -19.15
C GLU A 189 27.35 -24.48 -18.71
N GLY A 190 27.40 -25.80 -18.56
CA GLY A 190 28.62 -26.55 -18.21
C GLY A 190 28.79 -26.89 -16.71
N SER A 191 27.90 -26.45 -15.83
CA SER A 191 27.90 -26.82 -14.43
C SER A 191 26.57 -27.44 -14.02
N LYS A 192 26.61 -28.46 -13.12
CA LYS A 192 25.42 -29.01 -12.49
C LYS A 192 24.83 -28.06 -11.45
N MET A 193 25.56 -27.01 -11.07
CA MET A 193 25.18 -26.05 -10.04
C MET A 193 24.78 -24.72 -10.68
N ALA A 194 23.74 -24.08 -10.13
CA ALA A 194 23.40 -22.71 -10.45
C ALA A 194 24.55 -21.76 -10.06
N SER A 195 24.57 -20.56 -10.67
CA SER A 195 25.58 -19.55 -10.32
C SER A 195 25.50 -19.18 -8.84
N PRO A 196 26.63 -18.97 -8.13
CA PRO A 196 26.65 -18.47 -6.75
C PRO A 196 25.85 -17.19 -6.59
N LEU A 197 25.89 -16.30 -7.58
CA LEU A 197 25.12 -15.06 -7.62
C LEU A 197 23.61 -15.33 -7.65
N PHE A 198 23.17 -16.30 -8.45
CA PHE A 198 21.78 -16.73 -8.48
C PHE A 198 21.33 -17.28 -7.14
N MET A 199 22.13 -18.18 -6.52
CA MET A 199 21.77 -18.76 -5.23
C MET A 199 21.61 -17.71 -4.13
N MET A 200 22.48 -16.70 -4.07
CA MET A 200 22.39 -15.62 -3.06
C MET A 200 21.13 -14.76 -3.22
N VAL A 201 20.76 -14.45 -4.45
CA VAL A 201 19.62 -13.56 -4.72
C VAL A 201 18.28 -14.30 -4.67
N ASP A 202 18.22 -15.51 -5.23
CA ASP A 202 16.99 -16.31 -5.24
C ASP A 202 16.60 -16.75 -3.84
N SER A 203 17.57 -17.13 -3.00
CA SER A 203 17.34 -17.42 -1.59
C SER A 203 16.91 -16.21 -0.75
N GLY A 204 17.14 -14.98 -1.25
CA GLY A 204 16.90 -13.75 -0.51
C GLY A 204 17.95 -13.44 0.56
N ALA A 205 19.08 -14.17 0.58
CA ALA A 205 20.16 -13.96 1.55
C ALA A 205 20.85 -12.62 1.34
N ARG A 206 21.20 -12.27 0.08
CA ARG A 206 21.82 -10.99 -0.24
C ARG A 206 21.57 -10.59 -1.69
N GLY A 207 21.31 -9.29 -1.90
CA GLY A 207 21.06 -8.73 -3.23
C GLY A 207 19.61 -8.86 -3.68
N ASN A 208 19.30 -8.24 -4.79
CA ASN A 208 17.99 -8.31 -5.44
C ASN A 208 18.14 -8.36 -6.97
N LYS A 209 17.06 -8.69 -7.67
CA LYS A 209 17.03 -8.77 -9.15
C LYS A 209 17.45 -7.47 -9.84
N ALA A 210 17.08 -6.31 -9.27
CA ALA A 210 17.43 -4.99 -9.80
C ALA A 210 18.93 -4.71 -9.74
N GLN A 211 19.62 -5.16 -8.69
CA GLN A 211 21.07 -5.01 -8.55
C GLN A 211 21.82 -5.87 -9.57
N ILE A 212 21.38 -7.14 -9.75
CA ILE A 212 21.99 -8.00 -10.77
C ILE A 212 21.76 -7.44 -12.19
N LYS A 213 20.59 -6.89 -12.47
CA LYS A 213 20.27 -6.21 -13.72
C LYS A 213 21.29 -5.13 -14.05
N GLN A 214 21.67 -4.31 -13.08
CA GLN A 214 22.67 -3.27 -13.26
C GLN A 214 24.10 -3.80 -13.42
N LEU A 215 24.42 -4.93 -12.76
CA LEU A 215 25.75 -5.53 -12.83
C LEU A 215 26.03 -6.23 -14.17
N SER A 216 25.06 -6.98 -14.69
CA SER A 216 25.27 -7.90 -15.83
C SER A 216 24.29 -7.70 -16.99
N GLY A 217 23.18 -7.02 -16.78
CA GLY A 217 22.16 -6.78 -17.81
C GLY A 217 22.32 -5.40 -18.47
N MET A 218 21.45 -4.50 -18.14
CA MET A 218 21.40 -3.12 -18.61
C MET A 218 21.02 -2.21 -17.46
N ARG A 219 21.64 -1.04 -17.34
CA ARG A 219 21.30 -0.10 -16.27
C ARG A 219 19.93 0.54 -16.48
N GLY A 220 19.59 0.85 -17.75
CA GLY A 220 18.28 1.36 -18.13
C GLY A 220 18.15 2.88 -18.07
N LEU A 221 16.91 3.36 -17.92
CA LEU A 221 16.58 4.78 -17.90
C LEU A 221 16.99 5.42 -16.57
N MET A 222 17.47 6.68 -16.66
CA MET A 222 17.89 7.48 -15.52
C MET A 222 17.02 8.70 -15.39
N ALA A 223 16.77 9.13 -14.13
CA ALA A 223 16.04 10.35 -13.85
C ALA A 223 16.98 11.54 -13.67
N LYS A 224 16.60 12.72 -14.19
CA LYS A 224 17.22 14.00 -13.88
C LYS A 224 16.98 14.37 -12.40
N PRO A 225 17.72 15.32 -11.84
CA PRO A 225 17.41 15.85 -10.51
C PRO A 225 16.00 16.47 -10.39
N SER A 226 15.44 16.94 -11.53
CA SER A 226 14.06 17.45 -11.62
C SER A 226 12.99 16.37 -11.47
N GLY A 227 13.33 15.08 -11.60
CA GLY A 227 12.39 13.96 -11.62
C GLY A 227 12.02 13.48 -13.03
N GLU A 228 12.31 14.26 -14.09
CA GLU A 228 12.09 13.83 -15.47
C GLU A 228 13.01 12.67 -15.85
N ILE A 229 12.49 11.72 -16.62
CA ILE A 229 13.26 10.60 -17.12
C ILE A 229 14.05 11.04 -18.37
N ILE A 230 15.32 10.69 -18.46
CA ILE A 230 16.14 10.95 -19.62
C ILE A 230 15.80 9.91 -20.69
N GLU A 231 15.38 10.34 -21.89
CA GLU A 231 14.96 9.47 -22.99
C GLU A 231 16.05 8.48 -23.44
N ARG A 232 17.32 8.86 -23.28
CA ARG A 232 18.45 8.02 -23.64
C ARG A 232 18.80 7.07 -22.48
N PRO A 233 18.60 5.75 -22.63
CA PRO A 233 18.95 4.78 -21.60
C PRO A 233 20.46 4.56 -21.53
N ILE A 234 20.92 4.05 -20.40
CA ILE A 234 22.26 3.50 -20.25
C ILE A 234 22.18 2.02 -20.64
N THR A 235 22.66 1.69 -21.83
CA THR A 235 22.63 0.32 -22.36
C THR A 235 23.74 -0.56 -21.81
N ALA A 236 24.84 0.05 -21.35
CA ALA A 236 25.94 -0.64 -20.71
C ALA A 236 25.58 -1.12 -19.29
N ASN A 237 26.29 -2.11 -18.81
CA ASN A 237 26.28 -2.59 -17.44
C ASN A 237 27.64 -2.33 -16.75
N PHE A 238 27.71 -2.56 -15.45
CA PHE A 238 28.93 -2.30 -14.70
C PHE A 238 30.07 -3.26 -15.07
N ARG A 239 29.76 -4.50 -15.54
CA ARG A 239 30.77 -5.45 -16.00
C ARG A 239 31.43 -4.99 -17.29
N GLU A 240 30.64 -4.48 -18.26
CA GLU A 240 31.16 -3.98 -19.55
C GLU A 240 31.88 -2.65 -19.40
N GLY A 241 31.55 -1.90 -18.34
CA GLY A 241 32.00 -0.54 -18.13
C GLY A 241 31.08 0.50 -18.79
N LEU A 242 30.95 1.66 -18.18
CA LEU A 242 30.13 2.76 -18.69
C LEU A 242 31.01 3.69 -19.54
N SER A 243 30.46 4.25 -20.60
CA SER A 243 31.08 5.37 -21.31
C SER A 243 31.10 6.62 -20.41
N VAL A 244 31.96 7.60 -20.72
CA VAL A 244 32.07 8.84 -19.93
C VAL A 244 30.72 9.56 -19.82
N LEU A 245 29.97 9.63 -20.91
CA LEU A 245 28.66 10.27 -20.93
C LEU A 245 27.63 9.49 -20.08
N GLU A 246 27.58 8.17 -20.18
CA GLU A 246 26.71 7.33 -19.37
C GLU A 246 27.04 7.42 -17.88
N TYR A 247 28.34 7.47 -17.55
CA TYR A 247 28.78 7.68 -16.19
C TYR A 247 28.31 9.05 -15.65
N PHE A 248 28.49 10.12 -16.43
CA PHE A 248 28.05 11.46 -16.04
C PHE A 248 26.53 11.52 -15.81
N ILE A 249 25.73 10.96 -16.72
CA ILE A 249 24.27 10.84 -16.56
C ILE A 249 23.92 10.11 -15.26
N SER A 250 24.66 9.06 -14.93
CA SER A 250 24.40 8.26 -13.74
C SER A 250 24.72 8.97 -12.43
N THR A 251 25.67 9.94 -12.45
CA THR A 251 26.07 10.70 -11.24
C THR A 251 24.95 11.59 -10.70
N HIS A 252 24.05 12.09 -11.57
CA HIS A 252 22.91 12.90 -11.13
C HIS A 252 22.00 12.13 -10.19
N GLY A 253 21.63 10.90 -10.57
CA GLY A 253 20.79 10.05 -9.74
C GLY A 253 21.47 9.61 -8.44
N ALA A 254 22.76 9.29 -8.50
CA ALA A 254 23.54 8.90 -7.34
C ALA A 254 23.67 10.05 -6.32
N ARG A 255 24.01 11.26 -6.78
CA ARG A 255 24.12 12.44 -5.90
C ARG A 255 22.79 12.78 -5.25
N LYS A 256 21.68 12.78 -6.03
CA LYS A 256 20.33 13.00 -5.49
C LYS A 256 19.99 11.95 -4.44
N GLY A 257 20.24 10.66 -4.74
CA GLY A 257 19.97 9.58 -3.81
C GLY A 257 20.71 9.70 -2.48
N LEU A 258 22.00 10.08 -2.51
CA LEU A 258 22.80 10.33 -1.30
C LEU A 258 22.25 11.49 -0.48
N ALA A 259 21.96 12.63 -1.11
CA ALA A 259 21.39 13.79 -0.44
C ALA A 259 20.01 13.51 0.14
N ASP A 260 19.13 12.87 -0.65
CA ASP A 260 17.76 12.51 -0.21
C ASP A 260 17.82 11.55 0.98
N THR A 261 18.73 10.58 1.00
CA THR A 261 18.87 9.64 2.12
C THR A 261 19.25 10.37 3.41
N ALA A 262 20.23 11.26 3.34
CA ALA A 262 20.70 12.00 4.51
C ALA A 262 19.59 12.89 5.11
N LEU A 263 18.89 13.65 4.25
CA LEU A 263 17.82 14.57 4.68
C LEU A 263 16.56 13.81 5.16
N LYS A 264 16.10 12.84 4.42
CA LYS A 264 14.87 12.09 4.74
C LYS A 264 15.00 11.23 6.00
N THR A 265 16.21 10.82 6.39
CA THR A 265 16.43 10.10 7.65
C THR A 265 16.06 10.97 8.85
N ALA A 266 16.44 12.25 8.81
CA ALA A 266 16.07 13.21 9.85
C ALA A 266 14.56 13.45 9.87
N ASP A 267 13.93 13.61 8.71
CA ASP A 267 12.47 13.80 8.59
C ASP A 267 11.69 12.60 9.14
N SER A 268 12.16 11.37 8.84
CA SER A 268 11.57 10.14 9.37
C SER A 268 11.68 10.06 10.89
N GLY A 269 12.84 10.37 11.46
CA GLY A 269 13.05 10.42 12.90
C GLY A 269 12.16 11.46 13.58
N TYR A 270 12.02 12.63 12.96
CA TYR A 270 11.15 13.68 13.48
C TYR A 270 9.66 13.31 13.39
N MET A 271 9.23 12.67 12.31
CA MET A 271 7.85 12.14 12.20
C MET A 271 7.58 11.10 13.28
N THR A 272 8.51 10.16 13.51
CA THR A 272 8.38 9.14 14.56
C THR A 272 8.23 9.78 15.94
N ARG A 273 9.03 10.81 16.25
CA ARG A 273 8.90 11.57 17.50
C ARG A 273 7.51 12.17 17.65
N LYS A 274 6.98 12.83 16.62
CA LYS A 274 5.61 13.39 16.65
C LYS A 274 4.53 12.32 16.90
N LEU A 275 4.65 11.16 16.25
CA LEU A 275 3.73 10.05 16.42
C LEU A 275 3.76 9.49 17.86
N VAL A 276 4.96 9.36 18.45
CA VAL A 276 5.10 8.95 19.86
C VAL A 276 4.44 9.97 20.79
N ASP A 277 4.64 11.28 20.55
CA ASP A 277 4.08 12.33 21.38
C ASP A 277 2.55 12.35 21.36
N VAL A 278 1.92 12.06 20.21
CA VAL A 278 0.45 11.99 20.08
C VAL A 278 -0.12 10.74 20.73
N ALA A 279 0.58 9.60 20.60
CA ALA A 279 0.02 8.29 20.96
C ALA A 279 0.47 7.78 22.33
N GLN A 280 1.36 8.47 23.05
CA GLN A 280 1.94 8.00 24.30
C GLN A 280 0.88 7.61 25.36
N ASP A 281 -0.24 8.32 25.40
CA ASP A 281 -1.28 8.13 26.40
C ASP A 281 -2.20 6.92 26.11
N VAL A 282 -2.02 6.26 24.95
CA VAL A 282 -2.86 5.13 24.57
C VAL A 282 -2.30 3.83 25.15
N ILE A 283 -2.92 3.40 26.26
CA ILE A 283 -2.61 2.18 27.01
C ILE A 283 -3.84 1.29 27.02
N VAL A 284 -3.66 0.00 27.24
CA VAL A 284 -4.76 -0.94 27.47
C VAL A 284 -5.19 -0.87 28.93
N TYR A 285 -6.37 -0.33 29.21
CA TYR A 285 -6.87 -0.13 30.58
C TYR A 285 -7.84 -1.21 31.08
N ALA A 286 -8.58 -1.84 30.16
CA ALA A 286 -9.62 -2.80 30.51
C ALA A 286 -9.62 -3.99 29.53
N ASP A 287 -10.20 -5.10 29.95
CA ASP A 287 -10.34 -6.28 29.08
C ASP A 287 -11.38 -6.04 27.99
N ASP A 288 -12.57 -5.53 28.34
CA ASP A 288 -13.65 -5.24 27.40
C ASP A 288 -14.34 -3.92 27.71
N CYS A 289 -14.74 -3.17 26.70
CA CYS A 289 -15.56 -1.95 26.82
C CYS A 289 -17.06 -2.20 26.60
N GLY A 290 -17.44 -3.43 26.19
CA GLY A 290 -18.86 -3.80 25.97
C GLY A 290 -19.50 -3.21 24.72
N THR A 291 -18.74 -2.57 23.81
CA THR A 291 -19.30 -1.97 22.60
C THR A 291 -19.71 -3.04 21.58
N ASN A 292 -20.85 -2.83 20.91
CA ASN A 292 -21.31 -3.60 19.76
C ASN A 292 -20.97 -2.90 18.42
N ASN A 293 -20.33 -1.72 18.50
CA ASN A 293 -19.93 -0.96 17.33
C ASN A 293 -18.61 -1.48 16.77
N GLY A 294 -18.59 -1.73 15.47
CA GLY A 294 -17.40 -2.22 14.77
C GLY A 294 -17.23 -1.51 13.44
N ILE A 295 -16.13 -1.85 12.75
CA ILE A 295 -15.83 -1.39 11.40
C ILE A 295 -16.06 -2.54 10.45
N THR A 296 -16.70 -2.28 9.31
CA THR A 296 -16.83 -3.24 8.22
C THR A 296 -15.55 -3.24 7.39
N VAL A 297 -14.93 -4.41 7.24
CA VAL A 297 -13.68 -4.59 6.50
C VAL A 297 -13.93 -5.51 5.31
N HIS A 298 -13.35 -5.15 4.16
CA HIS A 298 -13.38 -5.90 2.90
C HIS A 298 -11.97 -6.04 2.32
N ALA A 299 -11.80 -6.92 1.35
CA ALA A 299 -10.55 -7.02 0.60
C ALA A 299 -10.32 -5.75 -0.23
N ILE A 300 -9.07 -5.33 -0.39
CA ILE A 300 -8.71 -4.14 -1.18
C ILE A 300 -8.17 -4.60 -2.52
N TYR A 301 -8.76 -4.11 -3.59
CA TYR A 301 -8.36 -4.36 -4.97
C TYR A 301 -7.83 -3.08 -5.62
N ASP A 302 -6.78 -3.18 -6.44
CA ASP A 302 -6.35 -2.13 -7.39
C ASP A 302 -6.59 -2.66 -8.81
N GLY A 303 -7.75 -2.32 -9.36
CA GLY A 303 -8.25 -2.96 -10.59
C GLY A 303 -8.53 -4.43 -10.35
N ASP A 304 -7.80 -5.32 -11.05
CA ASP A 304 -7.97 -6.77 -10.96
C ASP A 304 -7.01 -7.46 -9.98
N GLU A 305 -6.06 -6.72 -9.43
CA GLU A 305 -5.06 -7.27 -8.52
C GLU A 305 -5.49 -7.07 -7.07
N GLU A 306 -5.53 -8.17 -6.31
CA GLU A 306 -5.79 -8.13 -4.89
C GLU A 306 -4.55 -7.59 -4.15
N VAL A 307 -4.66 -6.36 -3.64
CA VAL A 307 -3.59 -5.67 -2.91
C VAL A 307 -3.51 -6.13 -1.46
N ALA A 308 -4.66 -6.32 -0.82
CA ALA A 308 -4.74 -6.81 0.54
C ALA A 308 -5.94 -7.76 0.69
N SER A 309 -5.65 -9.02 1.05
CA SER A 309 -6.67 -10.02 1.28
C SER A 309 -7.51 -9.73 2.53
N LEU A 310 -8.75 -10.18 2.53
CA LEU A 310 -9.60 -10.07 3.71
C LEU A 310 -8.96 -10.78 4.91
N SER A 311 -8.39 -11.98 4.71
CA SER A 311 -7.73 -12.75 5.76
C SER A 311 -6.61 -11.98 6.45
N SER A 312 -5.78 -11.23 5.70
CA SER A 312 -4.68 -10.43 6.27
C SER A 312 -5.19 -9.27 7.13
N ARG A 313 -6.34 -8.69 6.79
CA ARG A 313 -6.93 -7.54 7.50
C ARG A 313 -7.70 -7.93 8.76
N ILE A 314 -8.33 -9.11 8.77
CA ILE A 314 -9.12 -9.61 9.91
C ILE A 314 -8.29 -10.43 10.90
N TYR A 315 -7.12 -10.94 10.49
CA TYR A 315 -6.24 -11.70 11.38
C TYR A 315 -5.90 -10.94 12.66
N GLY A 316 -6.13 -11.58 13.81
CA GLY A 316 -5.84 -10.98 15.11
C GLY A 316 -6.79 -9.87 15.55
N ARG A 317 -7.95 -9.73 14.88
CA ARG A 317 -9.06 -8.86 15.29
C ARG A 317 -10.15 -9.67 15.99
N VAL A 318 -11.03 -8.99 16.67
CA VAL A 318 -12.18 -9.58 17.38
C VAL A 318 -13.43 -9.34 16.55
N SER A 319 -14.24 -10.38 16.35
CA SER A 319 -15.49 -10.28 15.59
C SER A 319 -16.59 -9.56 16.39
N CYS A 320 -17.36 -8.69 15.71
CA CYS A 320 -18.61 -8.13 16.27
C CYS A 320 -19.83 -9.00 16.01
N GLU A 321 -19.76 -9.89 15.03
CA GLU A 321 -20.87 -10.69 14.53
C GLU A 321 -20.56 -12.18 14.63
N ARG A 322 -21.58 -13.00 14.82
CA ARG A 322 -21.46 -14.44 14.74
C ARG A 322 -21.41 -14.87 13.28
N ILE A 323 -20.35 -15.58 12.90
CA ILE A 323 -20.13 -16.04 11.54
C ILE A 323 -20.38 -17.54 11.48
N VAL A 324 -21.31 -17.92 10.62
CA VAL A 324 -21.71 -19.30 10.39
C VAL A 324 -21.37 -19.67 8.96
N ASP A 325 -20.84 -20.85 8.76
CA ASP A 325 -20.61 -21.40 7.42
C ASP A 325 -21.98 -21.63 6.73
N PRO A 326 -22.25 -21.02 5.58
CA PRO A 326 -23.53 -21.18 4.87
C PRO A 326 -23.77 -22.60 4.36
N VAL A 327 -22.74 -23.44 4.26
CA VAL A 327 -22.84 -24.82 3.75
C VAL A 327 -22.97 -25.84 4.88
N SER A 328 -22.12 -25.77 5.91
CA SER A 328 -22.13 -26.74 7.02
C SER A 328 -23.03 -26.33 8.18
N GLY A 329 -23.37 -25.05 8.31
CA GLY A 329 -24.11 -24.53 9.46
C GLY A 329 -23.29 -24.45 10.76
N GLU A 330 -21.98 -24.73 10.71
CA GLU A 330 -21.08 -24.64 11.85
C GLU A 330 -20.69 -23.20 12.14
N ILE A 331 -20.57 -22.86 13.43
CA ILE A 331 -20.11 -21.56 13.86
C ILE A 331 -18.58 -21.54 13.71
N ILE A 332 -18.05 -20.67 12.85
CA ILE A 332 -16.61 -20.52 12.63
C ILE A 332 -16.02 -19.57 13.66
N VAL A 333 -16.68 -18.44 13.90
CA VAL A 333 -16.28 -17.41 14.87
C VAL A 333 -17.53 -16.92 15.60
N ASP A 334 -17.48 -16.86 16.92
CA ASP A 334 -18.55 -16.29 17.72
C ASP A 334 -18.32 -14.80 18.00
N ILE A 335 -19.32 -14.14 18.58
CA ILE A 335 -19.24 -12.72 18.96
C ILE A 335 -18.18 -12.56 20.05
N ASN A 336 -17.35 -11.53 19.92
CA ASN A 336 -16.23 -11.23 20.81
C ASN A 336 -15.09 -12.25 20.87
N ASP A 337 -15.03 -13.18 19.90
CA ASP A 337 -13.90 -14.09 19.76
C ASP A 337 -12.80 -13.51 18.89
N LEU A 338 -11.55 -13.85 19.24
CA LEU A 338 -10.37 -13.46 18.48
C LEU A 338 -10.26 -14.34 17.23
N ILE A 339 -10.15 -13.72 16.05
CA ILE A 339 -10.01 -14.42 14.78
C ILE A 339 -8.56 -14.90 14.61
N ASN A 340 -8.40 -16.22 14.60
CA ASN A 340 -7.11 -16.87 14.36
C ASN A 340 -6.82 -16.98 12.86
N GLU A 341 -5.55 -17.25 12.49
CA GLU A 341 -5.11 -17.38 11.10
C GLU A 341 -5.90 -18.45 10.33
N LYS A 342 -6.13 -19.62 10.93
CA LYS A 342 -6.90 -20.71 10.32
C LYS A 342 -8.36 -20.32 10.05
N GLN A 343 -8.98 -19.62 10.98
CA GLN A 343 -10.34 -19.10 10.82
C GLN A 343 -10.39 -18.03 9.72
N ALA A 344 -9.40 -17.13 9.68
CA ALA A 344 -9.31 -16.10 8.65
C ALA A 344 -9.17 -16.71 7.23
N GLU A 345 -8.31 -17.73 7.06
CA GLU A 345 -8.20 -18.48 5.80
C GLU A 345 -9.48 -19.24 5.43
N GLN A 346 -10.20 -19.76 6.43
CA GLN A 346 -11.48 -20.45 6.19
C GLN A 346 -12.55 -19.48 5.70
N LEU A 347 -12.66 -18.30 6.33
CA LEU A 347 -13.60 -17.25 5.96
C LEU A 347 -13.39 -16.77 4.51
N GLU A 348 -12.14 -16.63 4.11
CA GLU A 348 -11.78 -16.27 2.73
C GLU A 348 -12.15 -17.38 1.73
N LYS A 349 -11.90 -18.66 2.06
CA LYS A 349 -12.26 -19.81 1.21
C LYS A 349 -13.77 -20.00 1.05
N ILE A 350 -14.56 -19.61 2.04
CA ILE A 350 -16.03 -19.64 1.99
C ILE A 350 -16.59 -18.54 1.09
N GLY A 351 -15.77 -17.48 0.81
CA GLY A 351 -16.16 -16.39 -0.07
C GLY A 351 -16.94 -15.28 0.64
N ILE A 352 -16.63 -15.01 1.91
CA ILE A 352 -17.18 -13.86 2.62
C ILE A 352 -16.44 -12.61 2.12
N GLU A 353 -17.19 -11.65 1.59
CA GLU A 353 -16.63 -10.44 0.98
C GLU A 353 -16.34 -9.34 2.03
N GLN A 354 -17.14 -9.26 3.07
CA GLN A 354 -17.04 -8.23 4.11
C GLN A 354 -17.36 -8.78 5.50
N LEU A 355 -16.72 -8.23 6.51
CA LEU A 355 -16.89 -8.64 7.90
C LEU A 355 -16.84 -7.45 8.84
N LYS A 356 -17.72 -7.42 9.85
CA LYS A 356 -17.72 -6.42 10.90
C LYS A 356 -16.84 -6.85 12.07
N ILE A 357 -15.78 -6.10 12.32
CA ILE A 357 -14.78 -6.37 13.36
C ILE A 357 -14.69 -5.24 14.38
N ARG A 358 -14.26 -5.54 15.59
CA ARG A 358 -13.94 -4.53 16.60
C ARG A 358 -12.65 -3.80 16.24
N SER A 359 -12.65 -2.48 16.49
CA SER A 359 -11.50 -1.62 16.24
C SER A 359 -11.25 -0.67 17.41
N VAL A 360 -10.02 -0.19 17.47
CA VAL A 360 -9.64 0.87 18.40
C VAL A 360 -10.40 2.18 18.11
N LEU A 361 -10.78 2.42 16.84
CA LEU A 361 -11.54 3.61 16.42
C LEU A 361 -12.95 3.69 17.06
N THR A 362 -13.59 2.54 17.25
CA THR A 362 -14.94 2.42 17.81
C THR A 362 -14.96 2.13 19.32
N CYS A 363 -13.79 2.02 19.97
CA CYS A 363 -13.69 1.75 21.39
C CYS A 363 -14.27 2.88 22.22
N GLU A 364 -15.21 2.57 23.14
CA GLU A 364 -15.96 3.53 23.97
C GLU A 364 -15.27 3.85 25.32
N LEU A 365 -14.08 3.30 25.57
CA LEU A 365 -13.33 3.67 26.78
C LEU A 365 -12.96 5.16 26.76
N LYS A 366 -13.13 5.81 27.89
CA LYS A 366 -12.83 7.23 28.10
C LYS A 366 -11.32 7.51 27.94
N LYS A 367 -10.45 6.60 28.43
CA LYS A 367 -8.98 6.70 28.30
C LYS A 367 -8.43 5.41 27.70
N GLY A 368 -7.42 5.53 26.84
CA GLY A 368 -6.78 4.40 26.21
C GLY A 368 -7.69 3.52 25.35
N CYS A 369 -7.49 2.20 25.38
CA CYS A 369 -8.32 1.23 24.68
C CYS A 369 -8.53 -0.03 25.53
N CYS A 370 -9.46 -0.91 25.13
CA CYS A 370 -9.64 -2.21 25.75
C CYS A 370 -8.92 -3.31 24.96
N ALA A 371 -8.65 -4.44 25.62
CA ALA A 371 -7.95 -5.56 25.01
C ALA A 371 -8.71 -6.14 23.81
N LYS A 372 -10.02 -6.29 23.92
CA LYS A 372 -10.89 -6.80 22.84
C LYS A 372 -10.88 -5.92 21.58
N CYS A 373 -10.92 -4.58 21.72
CA CYS A 373 -10.86 -3.68 20.57
C CYS A 373 -9.48 -3.64 19.90
N TYR A 374 -8.42 -3.85 20.65
CA TYR A 374 -7.08 -3.96 20.10
C TYR A 374 -6.81 -5.35 19.49
N GLY A 375 -7.26 -6.42 20.19
CA GLY A 375 -7.12 -7.79 19.77
C GLY A 375 -5.73 -8.38 20.05
N LEU A 376 -5.16 -9.05 19.06
CA LEU A 376 -3.88 -9.79 19.16
C LEU A 376 -2.69 -8.85 19.32
N ASN A 377 -1.79 -9.15 20.27
CA ASN A 377 -0.44 -8.60 20.29
C ASN A 377 0.42 -9.35 19.26
N LEU A 378 0.83 -8.66 18.20
CA LEU A 378 1.57 -9.25 17.07
C LEU A 378 2.96 -9.78 17.47
N ALA A 379 3.55 -9.27 18.56
CA ALA A 379 4.86 -9.72 19.03
C ALA A 379 4.78 -11.06 19.78
N THR A 380 3.72 -11.26 20.58
CA THR A 380 3.55 -12.46 21.43
C THR A 380 2.64 -13.51 20.82
N GLY A 381 1.80 -13.13 19.84
CA GLY A 381 0.77 -14.00 19.25
C GLY A 381 -0.37 -14.35 20.22
N GLN A 382 -0.55 -13.56 21.27
CA GLN A 382 -1.60 -13.71 22.29
C GLN A 382 -2.44 -12.42 22.35
N GLU A 383 -3.60 -12.49 22.97
CA GLU A 383 -4.39 -11.29 23.25
C GLU A 383 -3.56 -10.31 24.10
N VAL A 384 -3.71 -9.02 23.81
CA VAL A 384 -2.96 -7.96 24.47
C VAL A 384 -3.28 -7.93 25.97
N LYS A 385 -2.27 -7.71 26.82
CA LYS A 385 -2.43 -7.62 28.27
C LYS A 385 -2.77 -6.19 28.71
N ILE A 386 -3.48 -6.08 29.82
CA ILE A 386 -3.73 -4.78 30.47
C ILE A 386 -2.38 -4.17 30.87
N GLY A 387 -2.24 -2.86 30.64
CA GLY A 387 -1.02 -2.12 30.94
C GLY A 387 -0.02 -2.05 29.77
N GLU A 388 -0.28 -2.68 28.62
CA GLU A 388 0.59 -2.51 27.44
C GLU A 388 0.41 -1.14 26.78
N ALA A 389 1.55 -0.51 26.47
CA ALA A 389 1.62 0.81 25.82
C ALA A 389 1.47 0.70 24.29
N VAL A 390 0.27 0.38 23.83
CA VAL A 390 -0.02 0.12 22.40
C VAL A 390 0.17 1.35 21.51
N GLY A 391 0.06 2.55 22.06
CA GLY A 391 0.30 3.78 21.32
C GLY A 391 1.76 3.98 20.93
N ILE A 392 2.70 3.68 21.84
CA ILE A 392 4.13 3.73 21.55
C ILE A 392 4.50 2.66 20.53
N ILE A 393 3.95 1.44 20.67
CA ILE A 393 4.15 0.35 19.71
C ILE A 393 3.67 0.78 18.32
N ALA A 394 2.50 1.42 18.23
CA ALA A 394 1.96 1.92 16.96
C ALA A 394 2.88 2.97 16.32
N ALA A 395 3.30 3.98 17.08
CA ALA A 395 4.19 5.03 16.59
C ALA A 395 5.53 4.48 16.08
N GLN A 396 6.12 3.54 16.81
CA GLN A 396 7.37 2.89 16.42
C GLN A 396 7.19 1.99 15.19
N SER A 397 6.08 1.25 15.09
CA SER A 397 5.77 0.38 13.95
C SER A 397 5.53 1.16 12.65
N ILE A 398 5.01 2.39 12.74
CA ILE A 398 4.84 3.30 11.60
C ILE A 398 6.16 3.99 11.25
N GLY A 399 6.97 4.34 12.26
CA GLY A 399 8.19 5.13 12.09
C GLY A 399 9.41 4.32 11.63
N GLU A 400 9.58 3.09 12.10
CA GLU A 400 10.71 2.23 11.73
C GLU A 400 10.83 2.02 10.22
N PRO A 401 9.77 1.60 9.50
CA PRO A 401 9.85 1.45 8.06
C PRO A 401 10.17 2.76 7.33
N GLY A 402 9.75 3.90 7.85
CA GLY A 402 10.06 5.21 7.29
C GLY A 402 11.57 5.45 7.18
N THR A 403 12.33 5.08 8.20
CA THR A 403 13.79 5.17 8.18
C THR A 403 14.41 4.19 7.18
N GLN A 404 13.92 2.96 7.09
CA GLN A 404 14.41 1.97 6.11
C GLN A 404 14.07 2.36 4.67
N LEU A 405 12.91 2.94 4.42
CA LEU A 405 12.48 3.39 3.10
C LEU A 405 13.38 4.49 2.54
N THR A 406 13.86 5.40 3.39
CA THR A 406 14.83 6.43 2.98
C THR A 406 16.18 5.82 2.58
N MET A 407 16.60 4.74 3.23
CA MET A 407 17.82 4.01 2.87
C MET A 407 17.67 3.18 1.59
N ARG A 408 16.49 2.57 1.36
CA ARG A 408 16.24 1.74 0.15
C ARG A 408 16.20 2.53 -1.15
N THR A 409 15.74 3.77 -1.15
CA THR A 409 15.75 4.64 -2.35
C THR A 409 17.16 4.87 -2.89
N PHE A 410 18.20 4.79 -2.05
CA PHE A 410 19.59 4.88 -2.43
C PHE A 410 20.07 3.66 -3.26
N HIS A 411 19.62 2.45 -2.92
CA HIS A 411 20.07 1.22 -3.60
C HIS A 411 19.58 1.07 -5.03
N VAL A 412 18.56 1.79 -5.45
CA VAL A 412 18.03 1.78 -6.82
C VAL A 412 18.82 2.74 -7.75
N GLY A 413 19.66 3.60 -7.19
CA GLY A 413 20.66 4.39 -7.94
C GLY A 413 20.10 5.36 -8.96
N GLY A 414 18.89 5.89 -8.74
CA GLY A 414 18.24 6.85 -9.65
C GLY A 414 17.70 6.24 -10.95
N THR A 415 17.62 4.90 -11.05
CA THR A 415 16.94 4.24 -12.16
C THR A 415 15.44 4.48 -12.04
N ALA A 416 14.81 4.89 -13.14
CA ALA A 416 13.38 5.08 -13.20
C ALA A 416 12.68 3.71 -13.14
N THR A 417 11.84 3.51 -12.13
CA THR A 417 10.92 2.38 -12.03
C THR A 417 9.52 2.92 -12.31
N THR A 418 9.08 2.80 -13.54
CA THR A 418 7.69 3.08 -13.93
C THR A 418 6.93 1.75 -13.90
N ALA A 419 5.88 1.68 -13.08
CA ALA A 419 4.95 0.56 -13.17
C ALA A 419 4.19 0.69 -14.49
N PHE A 420 4.48 -0.19 -15.44
CA PHE A 420 3.78 -0.25 -16.71
C PHE A 420 2.44 -0.96 -16.49
N LYS A 421 1.34 -0.20 -16.52
CA LYS A 421 0.00 -0.79 -16.59
C LYS A 421 -0.22 -1.24 -18.04
N GLN A 422 -0.34 -2.54 -18.28
CA GLN A 422 -0.67 -3.04 -19.60
C GLN A 422 -2.06 -2.53 -20.00
N PRO A 423 -2.21 -1.84 -21.14
CA PRO A 423 -3.49 -1.28 -21.57
C PRO A 423 -4.43 -2.35 -22.16
N ILE A 424 -4.33 -3.58 -21.70
CA ILE A 424 -5.04 -4.75 -22.22
C ILE A 424 -5.59 -5.54 -21.04
N VAL A 425 -6.89 -5.76 -21.05
CA VAL A 425 -7.56 -6.70 -20.14
C VAL A 425 -7.78 -8.01 -20.87
N LYS A 426 -7.35 -9.12 -20.26
CA LYS A 426 -7.57 -10.48 -20.75
C LYS A 426 -8.46 -11.25 -19.79
N ALA A 427 -9.34 -12.04 -20.32
CA ALA A 427 -10.18 -12.94 -19.52
C ALA A 427 -9.33 -14.00 -18.81
N LYS A 428 -9.56 -14.19 -17.51
CA LYS A 428 -8.89 -15.23 -16.70
C LYS A 428 -9.63 -16.57 -16.76
N ASN A 429 -10.93 -16.54 -17.05
CA ASN A 429 -11.79 -17.69 -17.14
C ASN A 429 -12.58 -17.71 -18.45
N ASP A 430 -13.05 -18.89 -18.85
CA ASP A 430 -13.99 -19.04 -19.96
C ASP A 430 -15.38 -18.63 -19.51
N GLY A 431 -16.12 -17.85 -20.31
CA GLY A 431 -17.45 -17.43 -19.92
C GLY A 431 -18.18 -16.61 -20.97
N ARG A 432 -19.33 -16.06 -20.58
CA ARG A 432 -20.15 -15.16 -21.39
C ARG A 432 -20.04 -13.74 -20.85
N VAL A 433 -19.76 -12.79 -21.72
CA VAL A 433 -19.62 -11.36 -21.36
C VAL A 433 -21.01 -10.73 -21.25
N ILE A 434 -21.29 -10.08 -20.12
CA ILE A 434 -22.54 -9.37 -19.87
C ILE A 434 -22.21 -7.92 -19.48
N TYR A 435 -22.84 -6.99 -20.14
CA TYR A 435 -22.75 -5.56 -19.86
C TYR A 435 -23.79 -5.16 -18.82
N THR A 436 -23.45 -4.32 -17.87
CA THR A 436 -24.45 -3.75 -16.96
C THR A 436 -25.39 -2.79 -17.71
N GLU A 437 -26.61 -2.62 -17.22
CA GLU A 437 -27.63 -1.75 -17.82
C GLU A 437 -27.17 -0.29 -17.98
N ASP A 438 -26.28 0.16 -17.10
CA ASP A 438 -25.69 1.51 -17.10
C ASP A 438 -24.62 1.71 -18.17
N LEU A 439 -24.09 0.64 -18.79
CA LEU A 439 -23.01 0.73 -19.76
C LEU A 439 -23.49 1.28 -21.11
N ARG A 440 -23.01 2.50 -21.45
CA ARG A 440 -23.25 3.12 -22.76
C ARG A 440 -22.06 2.84 -23.67
N THR A 441 -22.32 2.19 -24.80
CA THR A 441 -21.32 1.89 -25.83
C THR A 441 -21.74 2.41 -27.20
N VAL A 442 -20.74 2.80 -28.00
CA VAL A 442 -20.93 3.15 -29.41
C VAL A 442 -20.05 2.24 -30.27
N GLU A 443 -20.64 1.71 -31.36
CA GLU A 443 -19.91 0.89 -32.32
C GLU A 443 -18.99 1.77 -33.16
N ASN A 444 -17.70 1.44 -33.21
CA ASN A 444 -16.71 2.10 -34.03
C ASN A 444 -16.72 1.54 -35.46
N VAL A 445 -16.06 2.23 -36.42
CA VAL A 445 -15.90 1.83 -37.82
C VAL A 445 -15.35 0.40 -37.97
N ASP A 446 -14.56 -0.04 -37.03
CA ASP A 446 -13.93 -1.39 -36.98
C ASP A 446 -14.87 -2.47 -36.41
N GLY A 447 -16.12 -2.15 -36.04
CA GLY A 447 -17.07 -3.10 -35.45
C GLY A 447 -16.83 -3.41 -33.96
N ASN A 448 -16.01 -2.64 -33.26
CA ASN A 448 -15.72 -2.76 -31.84
C ASN A 448 -16.59 -1.76 -31.04
N PHE A 449 -16.82 -2.05 -29.76
CA PHE A 449 -17.64 -1.22 -28.88
C PHE A 449 -16.75 -0.30 -28.02
N VAL A 450 -17.00 1.02 -28.10
CA VAL A 450 -16.26 2.02 -27.31
C VAL A 450 -17.11 2.50 -26.15
N VAL A 451 -16.56 2.48 -24.94
CA VAL A 451 -17.23 2.88 -23.71
C VAL A 451 -17.28 4.40 -23.59
N LEU A 452 -18.45 4.97 -23.30
CA LEU A 452 -18.68 6.41 -23.21
C LEU A 452 -18.80 6.94 -21.79
N ASN A 453 -19.23 6.13 -20.82
CA ASN A 453 -19.53 6.57 -19.47
C ASN A 453 -18.62 5.91 -18.40
N LYS A 454 -18.65 6.48 -17.18
CA LYS A 454 -18.00 5.94 -15.97
C LYS A 454 -19.01 5.14 -15.14
N ASN A 455 -18.48 4.47 -14.11
CA ASN A 455 -19.27 3.72 -13.11
C ASN A 455 -20.12 2.60 -13.72
N CYS A 456 -19.60 1.97 -14.76
CA CYS A 456 -20.20 0.82 -15.40
C CYS A 456 -19.31 -0.41 -15.20
N SER A 457 -19.86 -1.60 -15.29
CA SER A 457 -19.10 -2.83 -15.19
C SER A 457 -19.39 -3.79 -16.34
N VAL A 458 -18.38 -4.57 -16.70
CA VAL A 458 -18.48 -5.69 -17.65
C VAL A 458 -18.21 -6.94 -16.85
N ARG A 459 -19.15 -7.89 -16.88
CA ARG A 459 -19.09 -9.14 -16.11
C ARG A 459 -18.86 -10.31 -17.03
N ILE A 460 -18.12 -11.30 -16.54
CA ILE A 460 -17.98 -12.60 -17.19
C ILE A 460 -18.73 -13.62 -16.33
N GLU A 461 -19.76 -14.23 -16.90
CA GLU A 461 -20.57 -15.24 -16.23
C GLU A 461 -20.37 -16.61 -16.85
N ASN A 462 -20.55 -17.66 -16.04
CA ASN A 462 -20.56 -19.02 -16.55
C ASN A 462 -21.95 -19.37 -17.15
N GLU A 463 -22.11 -20.57 -17.74
CA GLU A 463 -23.37 -21.05 -18.30
C GLU A 463 -24.51 -21.14 -17.28
N GLN A 464 -24.23 -21.08 -15.99
CA GLN A 464 -25.20 -21.14 -14.89
C GLN A 464 -25.63 -19.76 -14.39
N GLY A 465 -25.11 -18.65 -14.99
CA GLY A 465 -25.42 -17.27 -14.58
C GLY A 465 -24.68 -16.81 -13.32
N ARG A 466 -23.61 -17.52 -12.91
CA ARG A 466 -22.77 -17.10 -11.80
C ARG A 466 -21.67 -16.20 -12.33
N GLU A 467 -21.51 -15.04 -11.70
CA GLU A 467 -20.42 -14.09 -11.97
C GLU A 467 -19.07 -14.75 -11.61
N LEU A 468 -18.17 -14.77 -12.59
CA LEU A 468 -16.78 -15.24 -12.44
C LEU A 468 -15.80 -14.09 -12.28
N GLU A 469 -16.03 -13.01 -13.03
CA GLU A 469 -15.14 -11.83 -13.08
C GLU A 469 -15.97 -10.58 -13.33
N SER A 470 -15.56 -9.46 -12.75
CA SER A 470 -16.14 -8.13 -12.98
C SER A 470 -15.03 -7.13 -13.28
N TYR A 471 -15.20 -6.35 -14.32
CA TYR A 471 -14.26 -5.33 -14.77
C TYR A 471 -14.94 -3.98 -14.88
N GLN A 472 -14.28 -2.93 -14.40
CA GLN A 472 -14.75 -1.55 -14.56
C GLN A 472 -13.98 -0.85 -15.69
N PRO A 473 -14.53 -0.77 -16.90
CA PRO A 473 -13.85 -0.14 -18.02
C PRO A 473 -13.76 1.38 -17.84
N VAL A 474 -12.66 1.96 -18.30
CA VAL A 474 -12.44 3.41 -18.31
C VAL A 474 -13.07 4.00 -19.58
N ILE A 475 -13.47 5.29 -19.56
CA ILE A 475 -13.95 5.99 -20.74
C ILE A 475 -12.95 5.86 -21.89
N GLY A 476 -13.45 5.50 -23.08
CA GLY A 476 -12.62 5.27 -24.27
C GLY A 476 -12.04 3.88 -24.38
N THR A 477 -12.38 2.97 -23.46
CA THR A 477 -12.02 1.55 -23.59
C THR A 477 -12.72 0.93 -24.79
N ILE A 478 -11.96 0.21 -25.59
CA ILE A 478 -12.45 -0.55 -26.75
C ILE A 478 -12.71 -1.98 -26.30
N LEU A 479 -13.97 -2.40 -26.37
CA LEU A 479 -14.40 -3.76 -26.07
C LEU A 479 -14.47 -4.55 -27.38
N TYR A 480 -13.87 -5.74 -27.39
CA TYR A 480 -13.80 -6.61 -28.58
C TYR A 480 -14.96 -7.63 -28.65
N VAL A 481 -15.61 -7.90 -27.52
CA VAL A 481 -16.66 -8.91 -27.42
C VAL A 481 -18.00 -8.20 -27.19
N PRO A 482 -19.03 -8.46 -28.02
CA PRO A 482 -20.34 -7.85 -27.84
C PRO A 482 -21.04 -8.39 -26.59
N ASN A 483 -22.05 -7.65 -26.11
CA ASN A 483 -22.90 -8.10 -25.00
C ASN A 483 -23.53 -9.47 -25.31
N GLY A 484 -23.34 -10.42 -24.39
CA GLY A 484 -23.78 -11.79 -24.55
C GLY A 484 -22.85 -12.69 -25.36
N GLY A 485 -21.71 -12.18 -25.85
CA GLY A 485 -20.69 -12.96 -26.55
C GLY A 485 -19.91 -13.90 -25.61
N SER A 486 -19.37 -15.00 -26.16
CA SER A 486 -18.48 -15.90 -25.42
C SER A 486 -17.03 -15.47 -25.55
N ILE A 487 -16.29 -15.57 -24.46
CA ILE A 487 -14.85 -15.30 -24.39
C ILE A 487 -14.12 -16.52 -23.80
N LYS A 488 -12.90 -16.76 -24.29
CA LYS A 488 -12.02 -17.81 -23.78
C LYS A 488 -10.94 -17.24 -22.88
N LYS A 489 -10.40 -18.10 -22.03
CA LYS A 489 -9.27 -17.76 -21.17
C LYS A 489 -8.09 -17.22 -22.00
N ASP A 490 -7.43 -16.18 -21.49
CA ASP A 490 -6.31 -15.45 -22.11
C ASP A 490 -6.70 -14.67 -23.39
N GLU A 491 -7.95 -14.62 -23.79
CA GLU A 491 -8.43 -13.78 -24.89
C GLU A 491 -8.56 -12.32 -24.44
N THR A 492 -8.30 -11.39 -25.37
CA THR A 492 -8.37 -9.97 -25.09
C THR A 492 -9.83 -9.51 -25.01
N LEU A 493 -10.27 -9.07 -23.83
CA LEU A 493 -11.59 -8.52 -23.60
C LEU A 493 -11.65 -7.04 -24.00
N ALA A 494 -10.68 -6.25 -23.56
CA ALA A 494 -10.69 -4.80 -23.68
C ALA A 494 -9.28 -4.22 -23.87
N THR A 495 -9.20 -3.06 -24.54
CA THR A 495 -7.99 -2.23 -24.62
C THR A 495 -8.33 -0.76 -24.44
N TRP A 496 -7.41 0.00 -23.80
CA TRP A 496 -7.59 1.45 -23.65
C TRP A 496 -6.28 2.20 -23.88
N ASP A 497 -6.37 3.51 -24.12
CA ASP A 497 -5.19 4.38 -24.18
C ASP A 497 -4.83 4.88 -22.77
N PRO A 498 -3.68 4.47 -22.21
CA PRO A 498 -3.26 4.91 -20.88
C PRO A 498 -2.78 6.37 -20.86
N TYR A 499 -2.46 6.96 -22.00
CA TYR A 499 -1.80 8.27 -22.11
C TYR A 499 -2.76 9.43 -22.33
N ASN A 500 -3.93 9.17 -22.92
CA ASN A 500 -4.91 10.19 -23.27
C ASN A 500 -6.28 9.85 -22.70
N VAL A 501 -7.05 10.88 -22.40
CA VAL A 501 -8.50 10.78 -22.21
C VAL A 501 -9.14 11.22 -23.52
N PRO A 502 -9.75 10.31 -24.30
CA PRO A 502 -10.39 10.68 -25.55
C PRO A 502 -11.73 11.35 -25.29
N VAL A 503 -12.05 12.36 -26.10
CA VAL A 503 -13.41 12.88 -26.29
C VAL A 503 -13.94 12.23 -27.55
N ILE A 504 -15.01 11.43 -27.44
CA ILE A 504 -15.53 10.57 -28.51
C ILE A 504 -16.86 11.10 -29.02
N ALA A 505 -17.07 11.04 -30.34
CA ALA A 505 -18.31 11.40 -30.96
C ALA A 505 -19.39 10.33 -30.70
N GLU A 506 -20.49 10.69 -30.06
CA GLU A 506 -21.64 9.81 -29.86
C GLU A 506 -22.41 9.51 -31.13
N LYS A 507 -22.47 10.48 -32.03
CA LYS A 507 -23.21 10.42 -33.30
C LYS A 507 -22.34 10.85 -34.46
N GLY A 508 -22.56 10.27 -35.62
CA GLY A 508 -21.88 10.69 -36.84
C GLY A 508 -22.51 11.93 -37.45
N GLY A 509 -21.71 12.81 -38.06
CA GLY A 509 -22.18 14.04 -38.67
C GLY A 509 -21.04 14.96 -39.10
N MET A 510 -21.39 16.21 -39.46
CA MET A 510 -20.43 17.23 -39.83
C MET A 510 -20.00 18.04 -38.60
N VAL A 511 -18.72 18.20 -38.42
CA VAL A 511 -18.12 18.96 -37.31
C VAL A 511 -18.21 20.44 -37.53
N GLU A 512 -18.63 21.18 -36.53
CA GLU A 512 -18.62 22.65 -36.49
C GLU A 512 -17.97 23.12 -35.20
N PHE A 513 -17.02 24.04 -35.28
CA PHE A 513 -16.33 24.59 -34.11
C PHE A 513 -17.12 25.80 -33.56
N LYS A 514 -17.50 25.74 -32.29
CA LYS A 514 -18.17 26.83 -31.59
C LYS A 514 -17.25 27.38 -30.49
N ASP A 515 -17.16 28.72 -30.44
CA ASP A 515 -16.33 29.47 -29.47
C ASP A 515 -14.83 29.13 -29.53
N MET A 516 -14.36 28.63 -30.68
CA MET A 516 -12.95 28.31 -30.90
C MET A 516 -12.26 29.44 -31.68
N ILE A 517 -11.72 30.41 -30.93
CA ILE A 517 -11.03 31.57 -31.52
C ILE A 517 -9.53 31.40 -31.37
N VAL A 518 -8.80 31.33 -32.47
CA VAL A 518 -7.34 31.20 -32.48
C VAL A 518 -6.71 32.42 -31.79
N GLY A 519 -5.87 32.19 -30.80
CA GLY A 519 -5.21 33.20 -29.99
C GLY A 519 -5.96 33.62 -28.71
N ILE A 520 -7.20 33.17 -28.49
CA ILE A 520 -7.98 33.41 -27.26
C ILE A 520 -8.33 32.08 -26.57
N THR A 521 -9.08 31.22 -27.27
CA THR A 521 -9.50 29.91 -26.72
C THR A 521 -8.69 28.76 -27.26
N VAL A 522 -8.05 28.91 -28.43
CA VAL A 522 -7.26 27.88 -29.09
C VAL A 522 -5.90 28.44 -29.51
N SER A 523 -4.83 27.79 -29.18
CA SER A 523 -3.48 28.04 -29.68
C SER A 523 -3.18 27.14 -30.86
N LYS A 524 -2.60 27.71 -31.89
CA LYS A 524 -2.01 26.95 -32.97
C LYS A 524 -0.54 26.68 -32.60
N GLU A 525 -0.28 25.51 -32.06
CA GLU A 525 1.08 25.05 -31.80
C GLU A 525 1.66 24.44 -33.07
N THR A 526 2.68 25.10 -33.61
CA THR A 526 3.43 24.57 -34.73
C THR A 526 4.70 23.93 -34.19
N ASP A 527 4.81 22.64 -34.32
CA ASP A 527 6.01 21.92 -33.94
C ASP A 527 7.17 22.34 -34.87
N ARG A 528 8.27 22.78 -34.26
CA ARG A 528 9.44 23.30 -34.99
C ARG A 528 10.16 22.23 -35.80
N GLU A 529 10.04 20.96 -35.37
CA GLU A 529 10.72 19.83 -36.03
C GLU A 529 9.89 19.25 -37.19
N THR A 530 8.57 19.14 -37.00
CA THR A 530 7.69 18.46 -37.96
C THR A 530 7.00 19.46 -38.92
N GLY A 531 6.92 20.74 -38.51
CA GLY A 531 6.16 21.76 -39.27
C GLY A 531 4.64 21.57 -39.25
N THR A 532 4.15 20.54 -38.56
CA THR A 532 2.71 20.30 -38.40
C THR A 532 2.13 21.23 -37.35
N SER A 533 0.93 21.75 -37.63
CA SER A 533 0.22 22.62 -36.70
C SER A 533 -0.96 21.88 -36.08
N THR A 534 -0.94 21.74 -34.76
CA THR A 534 -2.03 21.21 -33.97
C THR A 534 -2.77 22.33 -33.25
N LEU A 535 -4.08 22.18 -33.13
CA LEU A 535 -4.91 23.13 -32.39
C LEU A 535 -5.07 22.63 -30.96
N VAL A 536 -4.55 23.40 -30.01
CA VAL A 536 -4.61 23.08 -28.56
C VAL A 536 -5.53 24.08 -27.89
N VAL A 537 -6.50 23.58 -27.11
CA VAL A 537 -7.41 24.44 -26.35
C VAL A 537 -6.69 25.05 -25.17
N MET A 538 -6.68 26.37 -25.03
CA MET A 538 -6.02 27.08 -23.94
C MET A 538 -7.00 27.46 -22.84
N GLU A 539 -6.45 27.60 -21.61
CA GLU A 539 -7.17 28.27 -20.52
C GLU A 539 -7.38 29.76 -20.87
N HIS A 540 -8.61 30.25 -20.80
CA HIS A 540 -8.96 31.63 -21.05
C HIS A 540 -9.87 32.18 -19.94
N LYS A 541 -9.87 33.53 -19.77
CA LYS A 541 -10.64 34.19 -18.70
C LYS A 541 -11.97 34.77 -19.20
N GLN A 542 -12.27 34.63 -20.49
CA GLN A 542 -13.51 35.17 -21.10
C GLN A 542 -14.64 34.14 -21.00
N GLU A 543 -15.88 34.57 -21.12
CA GLU A 543 -17.09 33.73 -21.09
C GLU A 543 -17.32 32.94 -22.40
N LEU A 544 -16.25 32.35 -22.93
CA LEU A 544 -16.27 31.53 -24.13
C LEU A 544 -16.18 30.06 -23.74
N HIS A 545 -16.93 29.19 -24.38
CA HIS A 545 -16.91 27.77 -24.15
C HIS A 545 -16.51 27.01 -25.40
N PRO A 546 -15.25 26.60 -25.57
CA PRO A 546 -14.82 25.82 -26.72
C PRO A 546 -15.60 24.50 -26.78
N GLN A 547 -16.39 24.34 -27.86
CA GLN A 547 -17.21 23.15 -28.07
C GLN A 547 -17.08 22.69 -29.52
N VAL A 548 -17.17 21.37 -29.69
CA VAL A 548 -17.36 20.73 -30.98
C VAL A 548 -18.83 20.34 -31.10
N VAL A 549 -19.49 20.88 -32.09
CA VAL A 549 -20.89 20.60 -32.39
C VAL A 549 -20.96 19.65 -33.58
N ILE A 550 -21.69 18.58 -33.46
CA ILE A 550 -21.93 17.63 -34.55
C ILE A 550 -23.31 17.90 -35.12
N ARG A 551 -23.35 18.20 -36.42
CA ARG A 551 -24.58 18.47 -37.16
C ARG A 551 -24.90 17.38 -38.19
N ASP A 552 -26.17 17.15 -38.42
CA ASP A 552 -26.58 16.27 -39.51
C ASP A 552 -26.20 16.88 -40.88
N VAL A 553 -25.63 16.08 -41.75
CA VAL A 553 -25.17 16.47 -43.08
C VAL A 553 -26.34 16.98 -43.96
N LYS A 554 -27.56 16.50 -43.74
CA LYS A 554 -28.75 16.80 -44.57
C LYS A 554 -29.64 17.88 -43.95
N THR A 555 -29.98 17.73 -42.64
CA THR A 555 -30.95 18.65 -41.97
C THR A 555 -30.25 19.83 -41.30
N ARG A 556 -28.91 19.79 -41.10
CA ARG A 556 -28.13 20.76 -40.32
C ARG A 556 -28.60 20.93 -38.87
N GLU A 557 -29.42 20.03 -38.37
CA GLU A 557 -29.81 20.01 -36.98
C GLU A 557 -28.62 19.58 -36.09
N VAL A 558 -28.58 20.10 -34.88
CA VAL A 558 -27.52 19.74 -33.92
C VAL A 558 -27.83 18.38 -33.34
N LEU A 559 -26.93 17.42 -33.55
CA LEU A 559 -27.05 16.05 -33.06
C LEU A 559 -26.38 15.83 -31.70
N ALA A 560 -25.25 16.49 -31.46
CA ALA A 560 -24.51 16.39 -30.23
C ALA A 560 -23.62 17.60 -29.96
N HIS A 561 -23.36 17.90 -28.68
CA HIS A 561 -22.43 18.92 -28.23
C HIS A 561 -21.34 18.27 -27.39
N HIS A 562 -20.09 18.52 -27.73
CA HIS A 562 -18.94 18.04 -26.95
C HIS A 562 -18.14 19.23 -26.46
N ALA A 563 -18.16 19.47 -25.14
CA ALA A 563 -17.32 20.50 -24.53
C ALA A 563 -15.87 19.98 -24.50
N ILE A 564 -14.94 20.80 -24.97
CA ILE A 564 -13.53 20.43 -25.05
C ILE A 564 -12.77 21.02 -23.85
N PRO A 565 -12.14 20.22 -23.01
CA PRO A 565 -11.38 20.72 -21.86
C PRO A 565 -10.11 21.46 -22.29
N ALA A 566 -9.64 22.38 -21.44
CA ALA A 566 -8.38 23.07 -21.67
C ALA A 566 -7.21 22.10 -21.66
N GLY A 567 -6.26 22.26 -22.57
CA GLY A 567 -5.14 21.36 -22.79
C GLY A 567 -5.43 20.19 -23.73
N ALA A 568 -6.63 20.06 -24.26
CA ALA A 568 -6.97 19.05 -25.26
C ALA A 568 -6.45 19.39 -26.64
N ASN A 569 -5.92 18.41 -27.34
CA ASN A 569 -5.50 18.48 -28.74
C ASN A 569 -6.66 18.06 -29.64
N LEU A 570 -7.09 18.94 -30.56
CA LEU A 570 -8.13 18.62 -31.53
C LEU A 570 -7.60 17.70 -32.62
N THR A 571 -8.31 16.60 -32.89
CA THR A 571 -7.94 15.61 -33.92
C THR A 571 -8.70 15.80 -35.20
N VAL A 572 -9.84 16.52 -35.14
CA VAL A 572 -10.74 16.78 -36.29
C VAL A 572 -10.62 18.22 -36.77
N LYS A 573 -10.97 18.45 -38.03
CA LYS A 573 -11.00 19.79 -38.66
C LYS A 573 -12.44 20.31 -38.75
N ASP A 574 -12.57 21.63 -38.78
CA ASP A 574 -13.86 22.26 -38.99
C ASP A 574 -14.42 21.90 -40.39
N GLY A 575 -15.70 21.49 -40.46
CA GLY A 575 -16.37 21.03 -41.68
C GLY A 575 -16.08 19.55 -42.04
N GLU A 576 -15.33 18.80 -41.26
CA GLU A 576 -15.07 17.40 -41.52
C GLU A 576 -16.27 16.50 -41.15
N THR A 577 -16.52 15.47 -41.95
CA THR A 577 -17.58 14.49 -41.67
C THR A 577 -16.99 13.32 -40.90
N ILE A 578 -17.53 13.06 -39.71
CA ILE A 578 -17.08 11.99 -38.84
C ILE A 578 -18.17 10.94 -38.61
N SER A 579 -17.78 9.71 -38.31
CA SER A 579 -18.68 8.65 -37.93
C SER A 579 -18.79 8.57 -36.38
N ALA A 580 -19.84 7.92 -35.92
CA ALA A 580 -19.98 7.61 -34.50
C ALA A 580 -18.78 6.79 -34.01
N GLY A 581 -18.33 7.02 -32.74
CA GLY A 581 -17.13 6.37 -32.17
C GLY A 581 -15.79 7.01 -32.60
N THR A 582 -15.79 8.04 -33.47
CA THR A 582 -14.56 8.74 -33.86
C THR A 582 -14.08 9.66 -32.73
N MET A 583 -12.76 9.70 -32.52
CA MET A 583 -12.12 10.57 -31.52
C MET A 583 -12.10 12.02 -32.04
N VAL A 584 -12.72 12.92 -31.29
CA VAL A 584 -12.83 14.35 -31.61
C VAL A 584 -11.65 15.13 -31.04
N ALA A 585 -11.27 14.86 -29.83
CA ALA A 585 -10.13 15.47 -29.15
C ALA A 585 -9.43 14.47 -28.23
N LYS A 586 -8.15 14.71 -28.00
CA LYS A 586 -7.31 13.97 -27.07
C LYS A 586 -6.86 14.90 -25.95
N THR A 587 -7.23 14.62 -24.72
CA THR A 587 -6.65 15.31 -23.58
C THR A 587 -5.51 14.46 -23.07
N PRO A 588 -4.24 14.91 -23.19
CA PRO A 588 -3.13 14.17 -22.61
C PRO A 588 -3.40 14.01 -21.10
N ARG A 589 -3.45 12.78 -20.62
CA ARG A 589 -3.33 12.60 -19.18
C ARG A 589 -1.99 13.22 -18.82
N LYS A 590 -2.01 14.36 -18.19
CA LYS A 590 -0.80 14.87 -17.56
C LYS A 590 -0.38 13.72 -16.65
N VAL A 591 0.58 12.92 -17.11
CA VAL A 591 1.36 12.09 -16.20
C VAL A 591 1.83 13.10 -15.19
N ALA A 592 1.23 13.09 -14.02
CA ALA A 592 1.43 14.12 -13.03
C ALA A 592 2.94 14.31 -12.97
N LYS A 593 3.37 15.50 -13.42
CA LYS A 593 4.79 15.85 -13.28
C LYS A 593 5.04 15.50 -11.84
N THR A 594 5.89 14.54 -11.57
CA THR A 594 6.14 13.94 -10.26
C THR A 594 6.41 14.96 -9.15
N LYS A 595 6.28 16.23 -9.46
CA LYS A 595 6.34 17.37 -8.54
C LYS A 595 5.06 17.62 -7.72
N ASP A 596 3.89 17.19 -8.16
CA ASP A 596 2.62 17.58 -7.51
C ASP A 596 2.00 16.46 -6.67
N ILE A 597 2.36 15.20 -6.91
CA ILE A 597 2.02 14.10 -6.00
C ILE A 597 3.24 13.84 -5.13
N THR A 598 3.26 14.41 -3.94
CA THR A 598 4.23 14.06 -2.90
C THR A 598 4.02 12.60 -2.55
N GLY A 599 4.84 11.71 -3.10
CA GLY A 599 4.82 10.29 -2.77
C GLY A 599 5.75 9.95 -1.61
N GLY A 600 5.59 8.79 -1.01
CA GLY A 600 6.45 8.29 0.06
C GLY A 600 6.27 9.03 1.39
N LEU A 601 7.37 9.16 2.16
CA LEU A 601 7.34 9.74 3.51
C LEU A 601 6.74 11.16 3.61
N PRO A 602 6.99 12.09 2.68
CA PRO A 602 6.36 13.42 2.70
C PRO A 602 4.83 13.35 2.60
N ARG A 603 4.27 12.40 1.83
CA ARG A 603 2.80 12.22 1.74
C ARG A 603 2.23 11.69 3.04
N VAL A 604 2.89 10.74 3.68
CA VAL A 604 2.48 10.24 5.00
C VAL A 604 2.47 11.36 6.04
N ALA A 605 3.54 12.19 6.04
CA ALA A 605 3.61 13.34 6.93
C ALA A 605 2.50 14.37 6.65
N GLU A 606 2.16 14.61 5.39
CA GLU A 606 1.06 15.51 4.99
C GLU A 606 -0.30 14.99 5.48
N LEU A 607 -0.57 13.68 5.34
CA LEU A 607 -1.80 13.03 5.81
C LEU A 607 -1.93 13.11 7.34
N PHE A 608 -0.87 12.79 8.08
CA PHE A 608 -0.90 12.88 9.54
C PHE A 608 -0.96 14.31 10.07
N GLU A 609 -0.45 15.30 9.35
CA GLU A 609 -0.60 16.72 9.70
C GLU A 609 -1.96 17.29 9.27
N ALA A 610 -2.81 16.50 8.61
CA ALA A 610 -4.10 16.93 8.07
C ALA A 610 -4.00 18.20 7.22
N ARG A 611 -2.92 18.32 6.42
CA ARG A 611 -2.70 19.52 5.59
C ARG A 611 -3.68 19.54 4.43
N LYS A 612 -4.25 20.71 4.16
CA LYS A 612 -5.08 20.91 2.97
C LYS A 612 -4.20 20.80 1.72
N PRO A 613 -4.52 19.91 0.77
CA PRO A 613 -3.78 19.79 -0.48
C PRO A 613 -3.85 21.09 -1.29
N LYS A 614 -2.76 21.43 -2.01
CA LYS A 614 -2.70 22.66 -2.82
C LYS A 614 -3.76 22.69 -3.90
N ASP A 615 -4.06 21.54 -4.53
CA ASP A 615 -5.02 21.37 -5.61
C ASP A 615 -6.17 20.43 -5.20
N ALA A 616 -6.74 20.65 -4.01
CA ALA A 616 -7.82 19.82 -3.51
C ALA A 616 -9.00 19.73 -4.49
N CYS A 617 -9.53 18.53 -4.73
CA CYS A 617 -10.73 18.34 -5.54
C CYS A 617 -11.97 18.94 -4.86
N THR A 618 -13.02 19.13 -5.62
CA THR A 618 -14.35 19.47 -5.11
C THR A 618 -15.14 18.17 -5.01
N ILE A 619 -15.77 17.90 -3.86
CA ILE A 619 -16.58 16.68 -3.63
C ILE A 619 -18.06 17.00 -3.67
N ALA A 620 -18.88 16.01 -4.01
CA ALA A 620 -20.34 16.11 -3.98
C ALA A 620 -20.85 16.19 -2.54
N ARG A 621 -21.63 17.20 -2.22
CA ARG A 621 -22.21 17.36 -0.86
C ARG A 621 -23.53 16.62 -0.68
N VAL A 622 -24.18 16.30 -1.78
CA VAL A 622 -25.48 15.62 -1.82
C VAL A 622 -25.43 14.53 -2.89
N GLU A 623 -26.26 13.53 -2.71
CA GLU A 623 -26.48 12.48 -3.70
C GLU A 623 -27.50 12.95 -4.75
N GLY A 624 -27.25 12.64 -6.03
CA GLY A 624 -28.18 13.03 -7.10
C GLY A 624 -27.58 12.95 -8.50
N ILE A 625 -28.31 13.54 -9.44
CA ILE A 625 -27.94 13.58 -10.86
C ILE A 625 -27.23 14.89 -11.18
N VAL A 626 -26.11 14.81 -11.87
CA VAL A 626 -25.32 15.98 -12.26
C VAL A 626 -25.99 16.72 -13.41
N ARG A 627 -26.20 18.04 -13.24
CA ARG A 627 -26.62 18.97 -14.27
C ARG A 627 -25.54 20.02 -14.52
N LEU A 628 -24.95 20.04 -15.68
CA LEU A 628 -23.96 21.03 -16.04
C LEU A 628 -24.68 22.35 -16.47
N SER A 629 -24.78 23.29 -15.53
CA SER A 629 -25.37 24.59 -15.82
C SER A 629 -24.45 25.42 -16.72
N SER A 630 -24.99 25.93 -17.80
CA SER A 630 -24.32 26.92 -18.67
C SER A 630 -24.22 28.33 -18.06
N LYS A 631 -24.75 28.53 -16.85
CA LYS A 631 -24.70 29.82 -16.14
C LYS A 631 -23.33 29.97 -15.46
N ASN A 632 -22.53 30.87 -16.05
CA ASN A 632 -21.32 31.33 -15.38
C ASN A 632 -21.69 32.22 -14.21
N THR A 633 -21.17 31.93 -13.02
CA THR A 633 -21.23 32.89 -11.93
C THR A 633 -20.29 34.06 -12.19
N SER A 634 -20.67 35.23 -11.80
CA SER A 634 -19.98 36.52 -12.01
C SER A 634 -18.56 36.64 -11.46
N ARG A 635 -17.91 35.50 -11.02
CA ARG A 635 -16.58 35.46 -10.43
C ARG A 635 -15.62 34.44 -11.12
N GLY A 636 -15.89 34.01 -12.34
CA GLY A 636 -14.98 33.11 -13.08
C GLY A 636 -14.90 31.70 -12.48
N LYS A 637 -15.98 31.19 -11.90
CA LYS A 637 -16.09 29.80 -11.43
C LYS A 637 -17.11 29.03 -12.24
N LYS A 638 -16.86 27.77 -12.52
CA LYS A 638 -17.86 26.86 -13.11
C LYS A 638 -18.84 26.42 -12.02
N VAL A 639 -20.11 26.26 -12.37
CA VAL A 639 -21.14 25.75 -11.48
C VAL A 639 -21.53 24.35 -11.94
N ILE A 640 -21.39 23.38 -11.06
CA ILE A 640 -21.94 22.03 -11.21
C ILE A 640 -23.15 21.96 -10.30
N THR A 641 -24.33 21.75 -10.84
CA THR A 641 -25.57 21.63 -10.08
C THR A 641 -25.89 20.14 -9.93
N ILE A 642 -26.18 19.69 -8.73
CA ILE A 642 -26.63 18.33 -8.44
C ILE A 642 -28.12 18.40 -8.11
N GLU A 643 -28.92 17.67 -8.84
CA GLU A 643 -30.35 17.51 -8.62
C GLU A 643 -30.57 16.31 -7.69
N THR A 644 -31.02 16.59 -6.46
CA THR A 644 -31.31 15.53 -5.47
C THR A 644 -32.57 14.75 -5.85
N PRO A 645 -32.78 13.54 -5.35
CA PRO A 645 -34.02 12.79 -5.54
C PRO A 645 -35.28 13.52 -5.04
N THR A 646 -35.11 14.50 -4.15
CA THR A 646 -36.19 15.37 -3.64
C THR A 646 -36.50 16.56 -4.55
N GLY A 647 -35.72 16.76 -5.66
CA GLY A 647 -35.89 17.89 -6.59
C GLY A 647 -35.20 19.18 -6.15
N GLU A 648 -34.39 19.16 -5.09
CA GLU A 648 -33.57 20.31 -4.70
C GLU A 648 -32.31 20.39 -5.58
N LEU A 649 -31.96 21.62 -5.99
CA LEU A 649 -30.77 21.90 -6.77
C LEU A 649 -29.66 22.44 -5.88
N VAL A 650 -28.54 21.73 -5.78
CA VAL A 650 -27.37 22.16 -4.97
C VAL A 650 -26.21 22.52 -5.88
N ASP A 651 -25.78 23.77 -5.80
CA ASP A 651 -24.71 24.31 -6.66
C ASP A 651 -23.32 24.11 -6.03
N HIS A 652 -22.40 23.50 -6.78
CA HIS A 652 -20.99 23.32 -6.44
C HIS A 652 -20.14 24.25 -7.27
N LEU A 653 -19.39 25.15 -6.61
CA LEU A 653 -18.52 26.13 -7.23
C LEU A 653 -17.13 25.55 -7.49
N VAL A 654 -16.78 25.33 -8.75
CA VAL A 654 -15.50 24.76 -9.18
C VAL A 654 -14.63 25.85 -9.81
N PRO A 655 -13.34 25.98 -9.44
CA PRO A 655 -12.40 26.86 -10.13
C PRO A 655 -12.29 26.52 -11.62
N MET A 656 -12.13 27.53 -12.49
CA MET A 656 -12.07 27.34 -13.95
C MET A 656 -10.90 26.46 -14.41
N ASN A 657 -9.80 26.47 -13.66
CA ASN A 657 -8.58 25.73 -13.99
C ASN A 657 -8.63 24.23 -13.62
N LYS A 658 -9.72 23.77 -12.99
CA LYS A 658 -9.86 22.36 -12.63
C LYS A 658 -10.62 21.58 -13.70
N HIS A 659 -10.12 20.38 -13.95
CA HIS A 659 -10.77 19.42 -14.82
C HIS A 659 -11.97 18.80 -14.09
N VAL A 660 -13.14 18.85 -14.72
CA VAL A 660 -14.36 18.20 -14.22
C VAL A 660 -14.36 16.77 -14.70
N ILE A 661 -14.57 15.85 -13.78
CA ILE A 661 -14.52 14.41 -14.05
C ILE A 661 -15.89 13.86 -14.42
N VAL A 662 -16.96 14.52 -13.94
CA VAL A 662 -18.35 14.08 -14.11
C VAL A 662 -18.96 14.65 -15.38
N HIS A 663 -19.90 13.91 -15.96
CA HIS A 663 -20.63 14.29 -17.16
C HIS A 663 -22.08 14.66 -16.81
N GLU A 664 -22.78 15.23 -17.75
CA GLU A 664 -24.20 15.50 -17.62
C GLU A 664 -24.99 14.19 -17.52
N ASP A 665 -25.99 14.15 -16.64
CA ASP A 665 -26.79 12.98 -16.28
C ASP A 665 -26.05 11.85 -15.53
N ASP A 666 -24.81 12.07 -15.05
CA ASP A 666 -24.15 11.10 -14.19
C ASP A 666 -24.79 11.09 -12.80
N HIS A 667 -24.99 9.90 -12.23
CA HIS A 667 -25.40 9.74 -10.84
C HIS A 667 -24.16 9.78 -9.93
N VAL A 668 -24.18 10.68 -8.93
CA VAL A 668 -23.09 10.84 -7.95
C VAL A 668 -23.59 10.59 -6.55
N HIS A 669 -22.77 9.92 -5.74
CA HIS A 669 -23.04 9.73 -4.32
C HIS A 669 -22.39 10.83 -3.48
N MET A 670 -22.86 10.96 -2.25
CA MET A 670 -22.29 11.92 -1.30
C MET A 670 -20.81 11.57 -1.02
N GLY A 671 -19.92 12.54 -1.31
CA GLY A 671 -18.47 12.37 -1.17
C GLY A 671 -17.71 12.01 -2.45
N ASP A 672 -18.40 11.78 -3.57
CA ASP A 672 -17.75 11.52 -4.85
C ASP A 672 -17.01 12.73 -5.37
N GLN A 673 -15.89 12.49 -6.07
CA GLN A 673 -15.08 13.55 -6.65
C GLN A 673 -15.73 14.12 -7.91
N LEU A 674 -16.02 15.40 -7.90
CA LEU A 674 -16.51 16.13 -9.07
C LEU A 674 -15.39 16.64 -9.97
N THR A 675 -14.20 16.88 -9.37
CA THR A 675 -13.03 17.38 -10.08
C THR A 675 -11.79 16.55 -9.79
N GLU A 676 -10.81 16.60 -10.66
CA GLU A 676 -9.52 15.95 -10.47
C GLU A 676 -8.74 16.58 -9.31
N GLY A 677 -8.02 15.76 -8.55
CA GLY A 677 -7.16 16.18 -7.44
C GLY A 677 -7.35 15.34 -6.18
N PRO A 678 -6.46 15.48 -5.19
CA PRO A 678 -6.59 14.79 -3.90
C PRO A 678 -7.76 15.37 -3.09
N VAL A 679 -8.44 14.52 -2.35
CA VAL A 679 -9.56 14.93 -1.47
C VAL A 679 -9.03 15.64 -0.23
N SER A 680 -9.70 16.71 0.19
CA SER A 680 -9.40 17.38 1.47
C SER A 680 -9.99 16.58 2.63
N PRO A 681 -9.19 16.15 3.63
CA PRO A 681 -9.70 15.42 4.79
C PRO A 681 -10.77 16.20 5.58
N GLU A 682 -10.64 17.52 5.66
CA GLU A 682 -11.63 18.39 6.34
C GLU A 682 -12.99 18.34 5.63
N GLU A 683 -12.99 18.39 4.29
CA GLU A 683 -14.24 18.32 3.51
C GLU A 683 -14.92 16.95 3.64
N ILE A 684 -14.15 15.85 3.74
CA ILE A 684 -14.71 14.52 4.02
C ILE A 684 -15.39 14.50 5.41
N LEU A 685 -14.76 15.10 6.42
CA LEU A 685 -15.33 15.17 7.77
C LEU A 685 -16.67 15.92 7.78
N ASP A 686 -16.73 17.05 7.07
CA ASP A 686 -17.92 17.91 7.02
C ASP A 686 -19.07 17.28 6.23
N VAL A 687 -18.78 16.55 5.16
CA VAL A 687 -19.77 15.98 4.24
C VAL A 687 -20.13 14.54 4.61
N CYS A 688 -19.12 13.66 4.70
CA CYS A 688 -19.33 12.21 4.86
C CYS A 688 -19.29 11.73 6.32
N GLY A 689 -18.85 12.60 7.24
CA GLY A 689 -18.76 12.28 8.66
C GLY A 689 -17.46 11.60 9.09
N LYS A 690 -17.41 11.24 10.38
CA LYS A 690 -16.21 10.75 11.07
C LYS A 690 -15.75 9.38 10.57
N GLU A 691 -16.68 8.46 10.35
CA GLU A 691 -16.36 7.05 10.01
C GLU A 691 -15.68 6.96 8.64
N ARG A 692 -16.24 7.64 7.64
CA ARG A 692 -15.68 7.67 6.28
C ARG A 692 -14.31 8.34 6.23
N LEU A 693 -14.10 9.41 7.02
CA LEU A 693 -12.80 10.04 7.16
C LEU A 693 -11.76 9.09 7.75
N GLN A 694 -12.12 8.33 8.78
CA GLN A 694 -11.22 7.36 9.41
C GLN A 694 -10.79 6.29 8.42
N GLU A 695 -11.73 5.73 7.67
CA GLU A 695 -11.45 4.76 6.62
C GLU A 695 -10.54 5.34 5.54
N HIS A 696 -10.84 6.54 5.05
CA HIS A 696 -10.03 7.22 4.03
C HIS A 696 -8.58 7.43 4.50
N LEU A 697 -8.38 7.97 5.71
CA LEU A 697 -7.03 8.21 6.23
C LEU A 697 -6.23 6.91 6.41
N VAL A 698 -6.87 5.85 6.92
CA VAL A 698 -6.20 4.55 7.08
C VAL A 698 -5.79 3.99 5.72
N ASN A 699 -6.69 4.02 4.73
CA ASN A 699 -6.43 3.48 3.40
C ASN A 699 -5.33 4.27 2.67
N GLU A 700 -5.36 5.62 2.69
CA GLU A 700 -4.34 6.47 2.08
C GLU A 700 -2.94 6.26 2.68
N VAL A 701 -2.85 6.19 4.01
CA VAL A 701 -1.56 5.93 4.67
C VAL A 701 -1.03 4.54 4.31
N GLN A 702 -1.90 3.53 4.35
CA GLN A 702 -1.54 2.15 4.01
C GLN A 702 -1.13 2.00 2.54
N GLU A 703 -1.79 2.69 1.61
CA GLU A 703 -1.43 2.69 0.20
C GLU A 703 0.02 3.14 -0.01
N VAL A 704 0.43 4.23 0.65
CA VAL A 704 1.82 4.71 0.54
C VAL A 704 2.83 3.67 1.02
N TYR A 705 2.56 2.95 2.11
CA TYR A 705 3.45 1.91 2.63
C TYR A 705 3.42 0.64 1.77
N ARG A 706 2.26 0.20 1.31
CA ARG A 706 2.10 -0.97 0.43
C ARG A 706 2.79 -0.79 -0.91
N LEU A 707 2.68 0.39 -1.54
CA LEU A 707 3.42 0.72 -2.78
C LEU A 707 4.95 0.57 -2.62
N GLN A 708 5.45 0.65 -1.41
CA GLN A 708 6.87 0.47 -1.10
C GLN A 708 7.20 -0.96 -0.60
N GLY A 709 6.21 -1.86 -0.60
CA GLY A 709 6.35 -3.25 -0.17
C GLY A 709 6.55 -3.40 1.34
N VAL A 710 6.00 -2.48 2.13
CA VAL A 710 6.00 -2.53 3.60
C VAL A 710 4.59 -2.81 4.09
N GLU A 711 4.45 -3.87 4.86
CA GLU A 711 3.19 -4.27 5.48
C GLU A 711 3.14 -3.76 6.92
N ILE A 712 2.17 -2.91 7.22
CA ILE A 712 1.88 -2.42 8.58
C ILE A 712 0.44 -2.84 8.91
N ASN A 713 0.20 -3.32 10.13
CA ASN A 713 -1.16 -3.66 10.53
C ASN A 713 -2.01 -2.40 10.70
N ASP A 714 -3.25 -2.43 10.20
CA ASP A 714 -4.18 -1.28 10.20
C ASP A 714 -4.39 -0.71 11.63
N LYS A 715 -4.37 -1.54 12.68
CA LYS A 715 -4.57 -1.11 14.07
C LYS A 715 -3.62 0.00 14.52
N HIS A 716 -2.38 0.00 14.03
CA HIS A 716 -1.39 1.00 14.39
C HIS A 716 -1.75 2.38 13.82
N VAL A 717 -2.21 2.41 12.57
CA VAL A 717 -2.68 3.64 11.92
C VAL A 717 -3.99 4.11 12.57
N GLU A 718 -4.89 3.18 12.90
CA GLU A 718 -6.17 3.48 13.58
C GLU A 718 -5.97 4.18 14.93
N ILE A 719 -4.95 3.80 15.71
CA ILE A 719 -4.61 4.46 16.98
C ILE A 719 -4.28 5.93 16.74
N ILE A 720 -3.43 6.23 15.75
CA ILE A 720 -3.05 7.61 15.45
C ILE A 720 -4.24 8.42 14.95
N VAL A 721 -5.03 7.87 14.04
CA VAL A 721 -6.23 8.54 13.50
C VAL A 721 -7.25 8.80 14.60
N ARG A 722 -7.42 7.88 15.57
CA ARG A 722 -8.27 8.11 16.75
C ARG A 722 -7.81 9.31 17.55
N GLN A 723 -6.51 9.46 17.77
CA GLN A 723 -5.95 10.60 18.52
C GLN A 723 -6.10 11.93 17.76
N MET A 724 -6.03 11.91 16.41
CA MET A 724 -6.29 13.10 15.60
C MET A 724 -7.74 13.60 15.69
N LEU A 725 -8.69 12.72 16.02
CA LEU A 725 -10.13 13.00 16.13
C LEU A 725 -10.61 13.03 17.59
N ARG A 726 -9.71 13.27 18.54
CA ARG A 726 -10.02 13.28 19.98
C ARG A 726 -10.82 14.49 20.40
N LYS A 727 -10.65 15.64 19.74
CA LYS A 727 -11.26 16.92 20.12
C LYS A 727 -12.52 17.25 19.35
N VAL A 728 -13.37 18.04 20.01
CA VAL A 728 -14.60 18.60 19.46
C VAL A 728 -14.61 20.11 19.61
N VAL A 729 -15.25 20.82 18.69
CA VAL A 729 -15.49 22.28 18.78
C VAL A 729 -16.94 22.53 19.17
N ILE A 730 -17.12 23.36 20.16
CA ILE A 730 -18.45 23.73 20.68
C ILE A 730 -19.16 24.62 19.66
N THR A 731 -20.31 24.17 19.19
CA THR A 731 -21.17 24.95 18.28
C THR A 731 -22.27 25.68 19.01
N GLU A 732 -22.83 25.07 20.07
CA GLU A 732 -23.83 25.67 20.92
C GLU A 732 -23.50 25.35 22.39
N PRO A 733 -23.24 26.33 23.24
CA PRO A 733 -22.79 26.09 24.62
C PRO A 733 -23.89 25.58 25.54
N GLY A 734 -25.17 25.74 25.21
CA GLY A 734 -26.27 25.38 26.09
C GLY A 734 -26.15 26.05 27.47
N ASN A 735 -26.42 25.27 28.56
CA ASN A 735 -26.28 25.71 29.95
C ASN A 735 -24.95 25.29 30.57
N THR A 736 -23.93 24.97 29.74
CA THR A 736 -22.62 24.56 30.22
C THR A 736 -21.66 25.74 30.37
N GLU A 737 -20.51 25.52 31.01
CA GLU A 737 -19.47 26.55 31.21
C GLU A 737 -18.64 26.79 29.92
N PHE A 738 -18.92 26.09 28.83
CA PHE A 738 -18.19 26.22 27.57
C PHE A 738 -18.52 27.50 26.82
N LEU A 739 -17.52 28.01 26.08
CA LEU A 739 -17.71 29.12 25.17
C LEU A 739 -17.88 28.60 23.72
N TRP A 740 -18.54 29.40 22.89
CA TRP A 740 -18.70 29.13 21.49
C TRP A 740 -17.32 29.11 20.79
N GLY A 741 -17.02 28.02 20.04
CA GLY A 741 -15.76 27.83 19.34
C GLY A 741 -14.63 27.22 20.17
N ASP A 742 -14.84 26.92 21.46
CA ASP A 742 -13.86 26.23 22.29
C ASP A 742 -13.56 24.82 21.75
N GLN A 743 -12.28 24.45 21.78
CA GLN A 743 -11.82 23.10 21.44
C GLN A 743 -11.62 22.30 22.74
N VAL A 744 -12.47 21.32 22.97
CA VAL A 744 -12.48 20.53 24.21
C VAL A 744 -12.28 19.05 23.86
N ASP A 745 -11.67 18.30 24.77
CA ASP A 745 -11.60 16.83 24.65
C ASP A 745 -13.00 16.22 24.77
N LYS A 746 -13.29 15.25 23.90
CA LYS A 746 -14.58 14.56 23.86
C LYS A 746 -14.97 13.96 25.20
N THR A 747 -14.02 13.42 25.97
CA THR A 747 -14.28 12.84 27.29
C THR A 747 -14.72 13.89 28.33
N THR A 748 -14.13 15.07 28.31
CA THR A 748 -14.47 16.20 29.18
C THR A 748 -15.83 16.78 28.77
N PHE A 749 -16.06 16.90 27.45
CA PHE A 749 -17.35 17.33 26.90
C PHE A 749 -18.49 16.40 27.31
N ASP A 750 -18.33 15.09 27.16
CA ASP A 750 -19.34 14.10 27.54
C ASP A 750 -19.63 14.14 29.06
N ARG A 751 -18.59 14.25 29.90
CA ARG A 751 -18.72 14.34 31.36
C ARG A 751 -19.51 15.57 31.79
N ILE A 752 -19.21 16.74 31.22
CA ILE A 752 -19.89 17.99 31.58
C ILE A 752 -21.33 17.96 31.07
N ASN A 753 -21.60 17.41 29.91
CA ASN A 753 -22.96 17.23 29.42
C ASN A 753 -23.77 16.26 30.28
N GLU A 754 -23.20 15.13 30.73
CA GLU A 754 -23.85 14.21 31.69
C GLU A 754 -24.21 14.93 32.99
N GLN A 755 -23.31 15.75 33.53
CA GLN A 755 -23.55 16.55 34.72
C GLN A 755 -24.66 17.59 34.50
N THR A 756 -24.64 18.29 33.36
CA THR A 756 -25.65 19.30 33.01
C THR A 756 -27.05 18.68 32.85
N ILE A 757 -27.11 17.50 32.19
CA ILE A 757 -28.36 16.74 32.04
C ILE A 757 -28.89 16.28 33.40
N ALA A 758 -28.00 15.80 34.29
CA ALA A 758 -28.37 15.40 35.66
C ALA A 758 -28.93 16.59 36.49
N GLN A 759 -28.49 17.83 36.18
CA GLN A 759 -29.00 19.07 36.79
C GLN A 759 -30.26 19.61 36.08
N GLY A 760 -30.72 18.97 34.99
CA GLY A 760 -31.92 19.39 34.25
C GLY A 760 -31.66 20.55 33.27
N GLY A 761 -30.40 20.85 32.94
CA GLY A 761 -30.00 21.88 31.96
C GLY A 761 -29.96 21.36 30.54
N GLN A 762 -29.85 22.27 29.56
CA GLN A 762 -29.59 21.92 28.15
C GLN A 762 -28.13 21.56 27.93
N PRO A 763 -27.80 20.41 27.35
CA PRO A 763 -26.42 20.03 27.01
C PRO A 763 -25.85 20.91 25.90
N ALA A 764 -24.54 21.03 25.85
CA ALA A 764 -23.83 21.66 24.73
C ALA A 764 -23.83 20.78 23.50
N ALA A 765 -23.89 21.41 22.31
CA ALA A 765 -23.68 20.74 21.03
C ALA A 765 -22.28 21.03 20.51
N ALA A 766 -21.64 20.01 19.87
CA ALA A 766 -20.29 20.13 19.33
C ALA A 766 -20.12 19.34 18.02
N LYS A 767 -19.16 19.78 17.21
CA LYS A 767 -18.74 19.08 15.98
C LYS A 767 -17.36 18.47 16.17
N PRO A 768 -17.10 17.26 15.64
CA PRO A 768 -15.75 16.69 15.64
C PRO A 768 -14.80 17.54 14.78
N VAL A 769 -13.55 17.63 15.20
CA VAL A 769 -12.50 18.36 14.49
C VAL A 769 -11.33 17.44 14.23
N LEU A 770 -10.77 17.52 13.03
CA LEU A 770 -9.54 16.82 12.66
C LEU A 770 -8.34 17.70 13.00
N LEU A 771 -7.48 17.21 13.89
CA LEU A 771 -6.23 17.87 14.26
C LEU A 771 -5.04 17.16 13.62
N GLY A 772 -4.08 17.92 13.09
CA GLY A 772 -2.77 17.37 12.73
C GLY A 772 -2.02 16.89 13.99
N ILE A 773 -1.13 15.91 13.81
CA ILE A 773 -0.40 15.30 14.93
C ILE A 773 0.42 16.32 15.75
N THR A 774 1.02 17.32 15.11
CA THR A 774 1.75 18.38 15.82
C THR A 774 0.81 19.20 16.72
N LYS A 775 -0.34 19.59 16.20
CA LYS A 775 -1.31 20.37 16.96
C LYS A 775 -1.92 19.52 18.09
N ALA A 776 -2.24 18.27 17.82
CA ALA A 776 -2.76 17.34 18.82
C ALA A 776 -1.78 17.11 19.97
N SER A 777 -0.46 17.09 19.70
CA SER A 777 0.57 16.95 20.74
C SER A 777 0.74 18.19 21.61
N LEU A 778 0.51 19.39 21.07
CA LEU A 778 0.65 20.66 21.81
C LEU A 778 -0.61 20.98 22.65
N GLU A 779 -1.77 20.50 22.20
CA GLU A 779 -3.06 20.74 22.85
C GLU A 779 -3.49 19.59 23.80
N THR A 780 -2.55 18.84 24.37
CA THR A 780 -2.82 17.82 25.38
C THR A 780 -3.23 18.45 26.72
N GLU A 781 -3.92 17.68 27.57
CA GLU A 781 -4.30 18.14 28.91
C GLU A 781 -3.07 18.42 29.77
N SER A 782 -2.02 17.62 29.64
CA SER A 782 -0.77 17.81 30.36
C SER A 782 0.10 18.90 29.71
N PHE A 783 0.33 20.00 30.44
CA PHE A 783 1.24 21.05 29.98
C PHE A 783 2.72 20.65 30.05
N ILE A 784 3.10 19.73 30.94
CA ILE A 784 4.44 19.17 31.05
C ILE A 784 4.80 18.41 29.78
N SER A 785 3.90 17.55 29.32
CA SER A 785 4.05 16.79 28.08
C SER A 785 4.16 17.71 26.86
N ALA A 786 3.27 18.69 26.73
CA ALA A 786 3.27 19.65 25.65
C ALA A 786 4.56 20.49 25.63
N ALA A 787 5.03 20.98 26.78
CA ALA A 787 6.27 21.74 26.92
C ALA A 787 7.52 20.93 26.56
N SER A 788 7.52 19.62 26.80
CA SER A 788 8.64 18.74 26.45
C SER A 788 8.77 18.49 24.95
N PHE A 789 7.71 18.73 24.18
CA PHE A 789 7.66 18.47 22.74
C PHE A 789 8.23 19.66 21.92
N GLN A 790 7.54 20.80 21.94
CA GLN A 790 7.93 22.04 21.24
C GLN A 790 7.39 23.27 21.98
N ASP A 791 7.87 24.46 21.61
CA ASP A 791 7.39 25.75 22.09
C ASP A 791 7.38 25.86 23.63
N THR A 792 8.41 25.32 24.29
CA THR A 792 8.48 25.18 25.76
C THR A 792 8.13 26.47 26.49
N THR A 793 8.67 27.60 26.08
CA THR A 793 8.42 28.90 26.73
C THR A 793 7.00 29.37 26.60
N ARG A 794 6.41 29.20 25.40
CA ARG A 794 5.02 29.59 25.13
C ARG A 794 4.04 28.75 25.96
N VAL A 795 4.22 27.43 25.94
CA VAL A 795 3.34 26.49 26.64
C VAL A 795 3.39 26.71 28.17
N LEU A 796 4.60 26.86 28.73
CA LEU A 796 4.75 27.12 30.16
C LEU A 796 4.20 28.48 30.59
N THR A 797 4.36 29.52 29.77
CA THR A 797 3.81 30.84 30.02
C THR A 797 2.26 30.78 30.05
N GLU A 798 1.69 30.13 29.06
CA GLU A 798 0.24 29.95 28.95
C GLU A 798 -0.31 29.12 30.13
N ALA A 799 0.34 28.02 30.49
CA ALA A 799 -0.07 27.20 31.64
C ALA A 799 0.04 27.94 32.95
N SER A 800 1.08 28.78 33.13
CA SER A 800 1.27 29.61 34.31
C SER A 800 0.20 30.69 34.42
N THR A 801 -0.16 31.37 33.33
CA THR A 801 -1.20 32.40 33.31
C THR A 801 -2.58 31.86 33.58
N LEU A 802 -2.87 30.63 33.08
CA LEU A 802 -4.16 29.96 33.31
C LEU A 802 -4.24 29.17 34.62
N GLY A 803 -3.12 29.04 35.35
CA GLY A 803 -3.07 28.24 36.59
C GLY A 803 -3.38 26.78 36.41
N LYS A 804 -2.95 26.19 35.25
CA LYS A 804 -3.22 24.77 34.95
C LYS A 804 -2.54 23.84 35.94
N THR A 805 -3.25 22.81 36.37
CA THR A 805 -2.73 21.69 37.19
C THR A 805 -2.57 20.47 36.33
N ASP A 806 -1.45 19.74 36.45
CA ASP A 806 -1.19 18.49 35.76
C ASP A 806 -1.47 17.31 36.68
N THR A 807 -2.24 16.34 36.18
CA THR A 807 -2.63 15.15 36.97
C THR A 807 -1.61 14.03 36.93
N LEU A 808 -0.50 14.19 36.18
CA LEU A 808 0.59 13.21 36.00
C LEU A 808 0.10 11.82 35.56
N GLU A 809 -0.83 11.76 34.63
CA GLU A 809 -1.44 10.52 34.18
C GLU A 809 -0.72 9.88 32.96
N GLY A 810 0.08 10.64 32.22
CA GLY A 810 0.79 10.18 31.03
C GLY A 810 2.17 9.63 31.32
N PHE A 811 2.90 9.21 30.28
CA PHE A 811 4.26 8.67 30.41
C PHE A 811 5.28 9.76 30.67
N LYS A 812 5.28 10.81 29.87
CA LYS A 812 6.30 11.84 29.87
C LYS A 812 6.35 12.58 31.21
N GLU A 813 5.21 12.92 31.76
CA GLU A 813 5.09 13.60 33.02
C GLU A 813 5.72 12.79 34.15
N ASN A 814 5.43 11.50 34.21
CA ASN A 814 5.95 10.62 35.22
C ASN A 814 7.46 10.38 35.06
N VAL A 815 7.94 10.24 33.82
CA VAL A 815 9.38 10.13 33.53
C VAL A 815 10.12 11.38 33.95
N ILE A 816 9.61 12.56 33.65
CA ILE A 816 10.25 13.84 34.02
C ILE A 816 10.29 14.02 35.55
N MET A 817 9.24 13.58 36.24
CA MET A 817 9.16 13.65 37.71
C MET A 817 9.93 12.53 38.41
N GLY A 818 10.40 11.51 37.68
CA GLY A 818 11.09 10.35 38.24
C GLY A 818 10.15 9.31 38.87
N HIS A 819 8.86 9.35 38.55
CA HIS A 819 7.89 8.37 39.00
C HIS A 819 7.85 7.15 38.08
N LEU A 820 7.29 6.04 38.54
CA LEU A 820 7.00 4.87 37.72
C LEU A 820 6.00 5.25 36.62
N ILE A 821 6.23 4.77 35.40
CA ILE A 821 5.32 4.97 34.29
C ILE A 821 4.02 4.17 34.49
N PRO A 822 2.86 4.70 34.08
CA PRO A 822 1.57 4.03 34.26
C PRO A 822 1.35 2.89 33.25
N ALA A 823 2.37 2.06 33.00
CA ALA A 823 2.31 0.92 32.08
C ALA A 823 3.20 -0.23 32.56
N GLY A 824 2.97 -1.43 32.05
CA GLY A 824 3.69 -2.63 32.45
C GLY A 824 3.56 -2.87 33.95
N THR A 825 4.67 -3.11 34.63
CA THR A 825 4.72 -3.35 36.07
C THR A 825 4.38 -2.12 36.93
N GLY A 826 4.47 -0.91 36.39
CA GLY A 826 4.05 0.34 37.05
C GLY A 826 2.54 0.63 36.96
N PHE A 827 1.78 -0.23 36.29
CA PHE A 827 0.33 -0.04 36.20
C PHE A 827 -0.32 -0.33 37.56
N SER A 828 -1.29 0.49 37.96
CA SER A 828 -1.92 0.48 39.29
C SER A 828 -2.49 -0.88 39.73
N ARG A 829 -2.81 -1.75 38.79
CA ARG A 829 -3.26 -3.13 39.08
C ARG A 829 -2.13 -3.98 39.67
N TYR A 830 -0.91 -3.80 39.16
CA TYR A 830 0.24 -4.58 39.61
C TYR A 830 0.81 -4.10 40.96
N SER A 831 0.67 -2.80 41.26
CA SER A 831 1.08 -2.24 42.56
C SER A 831 0.23 -2.73 43.75
N LYS A 832 -0.92 -3.34 43.45
CA LYS A 832 -1.85 -3.89 44.47
C LYS A 832 -1.70 -5.40 44.66
N ILE A 833 -0.77 -6.04 43.94
CA ILE A 833 -0.55 -7.48 44.04
C ILE A 833 0.41 -7.70 45.21
N GLU A 834 -0.07 -8.36 46.23
CA GLU A 834 0.75 -8.90 47.32
C GLU A 834 1.14 -10.32 46.96
N VAL A 835 2.43 -10.68 47.17
CA VAL A 835 2.92 -11.99 46.86
C VAL A 835 3.07 -12.73 48.19
N ASP A 836 2.21 -13.72 48.43
CA ASP A 836 2.37 -14.63 49.56
C ASP A 836 3.30 -15.78 49.19
N PRO A 837 4.17 -16.23 50.08
CA PRO A 837 4.99 -17.43 49.87
C PRO A 837 4.08 -18.64 49.66
N ALA A 838 4.43 -19.52 48.70
CA ALA A 838 3.66 -20.72 48.45
C ALA A 838 3.63 -21.61 49.75
N GLU A 839 2.46 -22.16 50.05
CA GLU A 839 2.32 -23.07 51.19
C GLU A 839 3.37 -24.19 51.11
N GLY A 840 4.33 -24.23 52.07
CA GLY A 840 5.43 -25.18 52.13
C GLY A 840 6.76 -24.68 51.56
N ALA A 841 6.90 -23.41 51.16
CA ALA A 841 8.22 -22.82 50.94
C ALA A 841 8.88 -22.56 52.31
N GLU A 842 10.01 -23.24 52.58
CA GLU A 842 10.86 -22.90 53.72
C GLU A 842 11.27 -21.43 53.58
N GLU A 843 11.06 -20.63 54.65
CA GLU A 843 11.59 -19.28 54.72
C GLU A 843 13.11 -19.36 54.46
N ILE A 844 13.54 -18.94 53.32
CA ILE A 844 14.95 -18.64 53.09
C ILE A 844 15.21 -17.38 53.92
N VAL A 845 15.63 -17.56 55.14
CA VAL A 845 16.20 -16.49 55.97
C VAL A 845 17.43 -16.02 55.19
N LEU A 846 17.29 -14.93 54.43
CA LEU A 846 18.42 -14.20 53.89
C LEU A 846 19.24 -13.79 55.11
N ALA A 847 20.43 -14.39 55.28
CA ALA A 847 21.42 -13.97 56.26
C ALA A 847 21.61 -12.46 56.11
N GLY A 848 21.62 -11.77 57.22
CA GLY A 848 21.45 -10.35 57.33
C GLY A 848 22.33 -9.53 56.39
N GLU A 849 21.77 -8.42 55.94
CA GLU A 849 22.35 -7.41 55.01
C GLU A 849 23.71 -6.84 55.50
N ASP A 850 24.18 -7.21 56.68
CA ASP A 850 25.42 -6.72 57.25
C ASP A 850 26.68 -7.45 56.74
N ASP A 851 26.57 -8.70 56.27
CA ASP A 851 27.72 -9.46 55.75
C ASP A 851 28.02 -9.24 54.24
N GLU A 852 27.06 -8.71 53.44
CA GLU A 852 27.31 -8.40 52.00
C GLU A 852 27.95 -7.02 51.77
N MET A 853 27.81 -6.10 52.73
CA MET A 853 28.42 -4.76 52.57
C MET A 853 29.96 -4.86 52.73
N ASP A 854 30.44 -5.69 53.63
CA ASP A 854 31.89 -5.88 53.86
C ASP A 854 32.55 -6.62 52.65
N SER A 855 31.86 -7.53 52.00
CA SER A 855 32.38 -8.20 50.80
C SER A 855 32.41 -7.34 49.54
N ILE A 856 31.50 -6.37 49.42
CA ILE A 856 31.49 -5.43 48.32
C ILE A 856 32.54 -4.35 48.49
N GLU A 857 32.84 -3.90 49.72
CA GLU A 857 33.93 -2.96 49.96
C GLU A 857 35.31 -3.59 49.72
N GLU A 858 35.49 -4.87 50.05
CA GLU A 858 36.76 -5.59 49.76
C GLU A 858 36.98 -5.73 48.22
N VAL A 859 35.94 -6.08 47.45
CA VAL A 859 36.03 -6.23 46.00
C VAL A 859 36.24 -4.86 45.29
N LEU A 860 35.64 -3.78 45.81
CA LEU A 860 35.85 -2.43 45.30
C LEU A 860 37.24 -1.89 45.57
N ASN A 861 37.80 -2.17 46.75
CA ASN A 861 39.15 -1.79 47.09
C ASN A 861 40.22 -2.54 46.28
N ASP A 862 39.99 -3.84 45.98
CA ASP A 862 40.90 -4.58 45.10
C ASP A 862 40.82 -4.11 43.64
N THR A 863 39.67 -3.65 43.16
CA THR A 863 39.55 -3.11 41.81
C THR A 863 40.19 -1.73 41.63
N ILE A 864 40.18 -0.92 42.69
CA ILE A 864 40.79 0.42 42.67
C ILE A 864 42.31 0.33 42.75
N ASN A 865 42.85 -0.71 43.40
CA ASN A 865 44.32 -0.89 43.46
C ASN A 865 44.91 -1.48 42.17
N PHE A 866 44.11 -2.12 41.29
CA PHE A 866 44.57 -2.60 39.97
C PHE A 866 44.77 -1.49 38.91
N ASP A 867 44.10 -0.37 39.05
CA ASP A 867 44.22 0.77 38.10
C ASP A 867 45.35 1.79 38.45
N ASN A 868 45.99 1.63 39.61
CA ASN A 868 47.13 2.49 40.00
C ASN A 868 48.49 1.91 39.65
N GLU A 869 48.61 0.70 39.12
CA GLU A 869 49.83 0.05 38.67
C GLU A 869 50.00 -0.07 37.14
N ARG A 870 49.28 0.72 36.37
CA ARG A 870 49.49 0.80 34.91
C ARG A 870 49.75 2.23 34.44
#